data_71c12a69332017980a7ee77460f7a9c0
#
_entry.id   71c12a69332017980a7ee77460f7a9c0
#
_cell.length_a   1.000
_cell.length_b   1.000
_cell.length_c   1.000
_cell.angle_alpha   90.00
_cell.angle_beta   90.00
_cell.angle_gamma   90.00
#
_symmetry.space_group_name_H-M   'P 1'
#
loop_
_entity.id
_entity.type
_entity.pdbx_description
1 polymer ?
#
loop_
_entity_poly.entity_id
_entity_poly.type
_entity_poly.pdbx_seq_one_letter_code
_entity_poly.pdbx_strand_id
1 'polypeptide(L)'
;MKKFLSTLIILGAIHTNEIASQDVEEIIVVTSALIDTTEITNPLYVIDGDEIIDDATTSLGDAIDSYLGVSIADYGAAVGQPIIRGMSGPRVKILKNGMVNRDVSGLGADHLNDVDLNDIEQIEIVKGPSSLLYANGTIGGIINVVDDCIAAMNYELPELKVGYETQSVNDGSSEFINLKNNFNGFNVNVGYKNTEFGNYDVPNGAVIHEEEDDHDDEELSYIENSDFAVEATKFGISRAGDWGYVGFSVDNLESLYGIPFHGEEHPEEDGEPHEDERIFSSTDSESFTIKGSYNVNGNLVNKIDYTYRDTDYTLVEAHAEEEGHDEPLDPGEEEHAPTLFSNKATEYGAIFDISNDIRTQKLSFNYVDEDSSIVGEEAFMNPANNEVLTLGYFLGQDFDLFHMDLGIRLDQVTRSGSVTDEDHGDLDSFTIDDDISSFAVSIGRDLSDTLELNLGFSSVERLPSVIELFMNGPHMATGRFEVGDPTLSSETSNNFDISLNFDNGEYFASASFFINDLDNYIALIDEDEDEHHDDEDDHGDEHGHGHGNLIHANYVQEDAEFDGYEIEFGRTFDLGAGEMTLSFGRDVVNAKFADGHNVPRINPARNVYSLSYAQDGLVFKTQLKDVDTQNDVGEGETATSGYQMLDARLTKTFDMNGKSKLKVSLFGRNLLDEIARNHASFVKNEVPLPGRNYGIKFNLTY
;
A
#
# COMPACT_ATOMS: atom_id res chain seq x y z
N MET A 1 12.23 -26.17 17.58
CA MET A 1 13.26 -27.23 17.59
C MET A 1 14.66 -26.60 17.58
N LYS A 2 15.38 -26.66 18.71
CA LYS A 2 16.76 -26.16 18.81
C LYS A 2 17.69 -27.13 18.10
N LYS A 3 18.35 -26.67 17.00
CA LYS A 3 19.65 -27.12 16.48
C LYS A 3 19.71 -26.87 14.97
N PHE A 4 20.26 -25.72 14.59
CA PHE A 4 21.12 -25.62 13.40
C PHE A 4 21.71 -24.19 13.37
N LEU A 5 22.65 -23.94 14.25
CA LEU A 5 23.57 -22.82 14.08
C LEU A 5 24.96 -23.35 14.48
N SER A 6 25.66 -23.91 13.55
CA SER A 6 27.10 -24.16 13.69
C SER A 6 27.72 -24.34 12.30
N THR A 7 28.60 -23.41 11.97
CA THR A 7 29.71 -23.59 11.07
C THR A 7 29.49 -23.31 9.59
N LEU A 8 29.70 -22.07 9.17
CA LEU A 8 30.50 -21.81 7.97
C LEU A 8 31.28 -20.50 8.09
N ILE A 9 32.44 -20.54 8.72
CA ILE A 9 33.48 -19.52 8.58
C ILE A 9 34.39 -20.00 7.47
N ILE A 10 34.34 -19.41 6.29
CA ILE A 10 35.37 -19.52 5.26
C ILE A 10 36.05 -18.16 5.15
N LEU A 11 37.19 -18.02 5.81
CA LEU A 11 38.13 -16.92 5.57
C LEU A 11 38.83 -17.14 4.24
N GLY A 12 38.44 -16.37 3.21
CA GLY A 12 39.24 -16.17 2.00
C GLY A 12 39.98 -14.85 2.07
N ALA A 13 41.30 -14.90 2.14
CA ALA A 13 42.16 -13.71 2.10
C ALA A 13 42.08 -13.05 0.71
N ILE A 14 41.59 -11.79 0.65
CA ILE A 14 41.57 -10.97 -0.57
C ILE A 14 42.57 -9.83 -0.38
N HIS A 15 43.41 -9.67 -1.38
CA HIS A 15 44.44 -8.63 -1.44
C HIS A 15 43.81 -7.26 -1.68
N THR A 16 44.20 -6.27 -0.90
CA THR A 16 43.69 -4.90 -0.93
C THR A 16 44.40 -4.06 -1.98
N ASN A 17 43.63 -3.42 -2.86
CA ASN A 17 44.00 -2.16 -3.50
C ASN A 17 43.17 -1.06 -2.87
N GLU A 18 43.82 -0.03 -2.33
CA GLU A 18 43.18 1.18 -1.83
C GLU A 18 42.56 1.93 -3.02
N ILE A 19 41.23 2.01 -3.05
CA ILE A 19 40.49 2.96 -3.87
C ILE A 19 39.81 3.93 -2.91
N ALA A 20 40.14 5.22 -3.06
CA ALA A 20 39.49 6.29 -2.30
C ALA A 20 37.98 6.28 -2.59
N SER A 21 37.17 6.27 -1.55
CA SER A 21 35.74 6.48 -1.66
C SER A 21 35.50 7.90 -2.16
N GLN A 22 35.06 8.06 -3.41
CA GLN A 22 34.30 9.23 -3.79
C GLN A 22 32.89 9.02 -3.23
N ASP A 23 32.40 9.97 -2.44
CA ASP A 23 30.97 10.10 -2.22
C ASP A 23 30.32 10.32 -3.59
N VAL A 24 29.76 9.28 -4.15
CA VAL A 24 28.88 9.38 -5.31
C VAL A 24 27.58 9.91 -4.72
N GLU A 25 27.21 11.13 -5.05
CA GLU A 25 25.82 11.58 -4.87
C GLU A 25 24.96 10.53 -5.57
N GLU A 26 24.19 9.79 -4.79
CA GLU A 26 23.25 8.79 -5.29
C GLU A 26 22.18 9.57 -6.06
N ILE A 27 22.23 9.49 -7.38
CA ILE A 27 21.22 10.11 -8.23
C ILE A 27 20.00 9.21 -8.11
N ILE A 28 19.00 9.66 -7.34
CA ILE A 28 17.70 9.03 -7.26
C ILE A 28 17.04 9.17 -8.64
N VAL A 29 16.97 8.06 -9.36
CA VAL A 29 16.33 8.01 -10.68
C VAL A 29 14.91 7.47 -10.47
N VAL A 30 13.91 8.28 -10.75
CA VAL A 30 12.51 7.83 -10.73
C VAL A 30 12.31 6.82 -11.86
N THR A 31 11.88 5.61 -11.50
CA THR A 31 11.68 4.51 -12.43
C THR A 31 10.25 4.42 -12.93
N SER A 32 9.79 5.42 -13.68
CA SER A 32 8.55 5.24 -14.45
C SER A 32 8.83 4.40 -15.70
N ALA A 33 7.94 3.47 -16.00
CA ALA A 33 7.96 2.76 -17.26
C ALA A 33 7.90 3.71 -18.48
N LEU A 34 7.33 4.89 -18.31
CA LEU A 34 7.14 5.89 -19.38
C LEU A 34 8.12 7.06 -19.31
N ILE A 35 8.73 7.35 -18.15
CA ILE A 35 9.57 8.52 -17.91
C ILE A 35 10.94 8.08 -17.43
N ASP A 36 11.99 8.32 -18.22
CA ASP A 36 13.41 8.11 -17.87
C ASP A 36 14.03 9.40 -17.30
N THR A 37 13.28 10.30 -16.70
CA THR A 37 13.78 11.59 -16.30
C THR A 37 13.52 11.89 -14.83
N THR A 38 14.46 12.57 -14.19
CA THR A 38 14.36 13.22 -12.90
C THR A 38 13.40 14.41 -12.89
N GLU A 39 12.76 14.71 -14.02
CA GLU A 39 11.90 15.86 -14.24
C GLU A 39 10.42 15.45 -14.28
N ILE A 40 9.90 14.91 -13.17
CA ILE A 40 8.45 14.76 -13.01
C ILE A 40 7.92 16.03 -12.40
N THR A 41 7.09 16.72 -13.16
CA THR A 41 6.36 17.88 -12.66
C THR A 41 5.19 17.38 -11.80
N ASN A 42 5.43 17.17 -10.48
CA ASN A 42 4.43 17.20 -9.40
C ASN A 42 3.55 16.00 -9.04
N PRO A 43 3.01 16.06 -7.82
CA PRO A 43 3.72 15.93 -6.57
C PRO A 43 4.25 14.52 -6.39
N LEU A 44 5.55 14.38 -6.35
CA LEU A 44 6.26 13.13 -6.19
C LEU A 44 6.99 13.13 -4.84
N TYR A 45 6.84 12.05 -4.06
CA TYR A 45 7.77 11.71 -2.98
C TYR A 45 8.60 10.51 -3.40
N VAL A 46 9.89 10.58 -3.15
CA VAL A 46 10.81 9.45 -3.29
C VAL A 46 11.42 9.18 -1.93
N ILE A 47 11.19 7.98 -1.41
CA ILE A 47 11.66 7.53 -0.12
C ILE A 47 12.79 6.54 -0.38
N ASP A 48 13.99 6.85 0.10
CA ASP A 48 15.16 6.00 -0.04
C ASP A 48 15.02 4.68 0.75
N GLY A 49 15.45 3.57 0.17
CA GLY A 49 15.36 2.25 0.79
C GLY A 49 16.10 2.16 2.13
N ASP A 50 17.22 2.86 2.30
CA ASP A 50 17.95 2.93 3.55
C ASP A 50 17.13 3.67 4.64
N GLU A 51 16.30 4.64 4.28
CA GLU A 51 15.40 5.33 5.20
C GLU A 51 14.30 4.40 5.71
N ILE A 52 13.69 3.62 4.81
CA ILE A 52 12.65 2.64 5.14
C ILE A 52 13.21 1.54 6.04
N ILE A 53 14.40 1.03 5.71
CA ILE A 53 15.10 0.06 6.56
C ILE A 53 15.36 0.64 7.95
N ASP A 54 15.69 1.93 8.08
CA ASP A 54 15.95 2.58 9.36
C ASP A 54 14.69 2.86 10.18
N ASP A 55 13.49 3.00 9.55
CA ASP A 55 12.25 3.43 10.21
C ASP A 55 11.45 2.29 10.87
N ALA A 56 11.92 1.04 10.81
CA ALA A 56 11.27 -0.09 11.50
C ALA A 56 9.77 -0.22 11.18
N THR A 57 9.45 -0.17 9.89
CA THR A 57 8.08 -0.21 9.38
C THR A 57 7.55 -1.64 9.34
N THR A 58 6.28 -1.83 9.70
CA THR A 58 5.61 -3.14 9.70
C THR A 58 4.92 -3.44 8.37
N SER A 59 4.36 -2.42 7.74
CA SER A 59 3.62 -2.54 6.47
C SER A 59 4.04 -1.44 5.47
N LEU A 60 3.61 -1.58 4.21
CA LEU A 60 3.77 -0.52 3.20
C LEU A 60 3.05 0.76 3.64
N GLY A 61 1.84 0.63 4.18
CA GLY A 61 1.07 1.76 4.69
C GLY A 61 1.82 2.53 5.77
N ASP A 62 2.39 1.82 6.75
CA ASP A 62 3.19 2.41 7.83
C ASP A 62 4.43 3.16 7.30
N ALA A 63 5.05 2.67 6.22
CA ALA A 63 6.21 3.33 5.61
C ALA A 63 5.88 4.69 4.98
N ILE A 64 4.63 4.91 4.59
CA ILE A 64 4.22 6.09 3.79
C ILE A 64 3.28 7.06 4.53
N ASP A 65 2.66 6.67 5.64
CA ASP A 65 1.66 7.48 6.36
C ASP A 65 2.19 8.83 6.88
N SER A 66 3.50 9.02 6.93
CA SER A 66 4.09 10.30 7.37
C SER A 66 4.09 11.40 6.31
N TYR A 67 3.79 11.09 5.04
CA TYR A 67 3.86 12.02 3.92
C TYR A 67 2.52 12.75 3.71
N LEU A 68 2.58 14.06 3.42
CA LEU A 68 1.38 14.89 3.23
C LEU A 68 0.52 14.40 2.07
N GLY A 69 -0.80 14.37 2.27
CA GLY A 69 -1.77 13.87 1.30
C GLY A 69 -1.78 12.34 1.16
N VAL A 70 -1.04 11.63 2.02
CA VAL A 70 -1.03 10.16 2.10
C VAL A 70 -1.46 9.75 3.49
N SER A 71 -2.37 8.82 3.60
CA SER A 71 -2.85 8.21 4.83
C SER A 71 -3.11 6.72 4.59
N ILE A 72 -3.61 6.03 5.60
CA ILE A 72 -3.90 4.59 5.50
C ILE A 72 -5.29 4.31 6.09
N ALA A 73 -5.89 3.20 5.66
CA ALA A 73 -6.87 2.46 6.42
C ALA A 73 -6.16 1.24 7.00
N ASP A 74 -6.16 1.10 8.31
CA ASP A 74 -5.54 -0.02 9.01
C ASP A 74 -6.57 -1.03 9.48
N TYR A 75 -6.08 -2.27 9.66
CA TYR A 75 -6.82 -3.36 10.23
C TYR A 75 -5.85 -4.21 11.08
N GLY A 76 -5.48 -3.68 12.25
CA GLY A 76 -4.40 -4.25 13.05
C GLY A 76 -2.99 -3.91 12.52
N ALA A 77 -1.96 -4.57 13.07
CA ALA A 77 -0.56 -4.19 12.82
C ALA A 77 -0.03 -4.59 11.43
N ALA A 78 -0.62 -5.62 10.81
CA ALA A 78 -0.15 -6.17 9.53
C ALA A 78 -0.71 -5.43 8.31
N VAL A 79 -1.91 -4.90 8.42
CA VAL A 79 -2.68 -4.33 7.32
C VAL A 79 -2.61 -2.81 7.33
N GLY A 80 -2.30 -2.20 6.20
CA GLY A 80 -2.29 -0.75 6.03
C GLY A 80 -2.58 -0.41 4.57
N GLN A 81 -3.87 -0.26 4.24
CA GLN A 81 -4.30 0.07 2.88
C GLN A 81 -4.02 1.54 2.59
N PRO A 82 -3.23 1.86 1.54
CA PRO A 82 -2.89 3.24 1.23
C PRO A 82 -4.09 4.06 0.77
N ILE A 83 -4.15 5.29 1.25
CA ILE A 83 -5.11 6.32 0.84
C ILE A 83 -4.33 7.54 0.34
N ILE A 84 -4.63 8.02 -0.86
CA ILE A 84 -4.02 9.22 -1.43
C ILE A 84 -5.12 10.26 -1.67
N ARG A 85 -5.03 11.40 -0.98
CA ARG A 85 -6.00 12.50 -1.10
C ARG A 85 -7.46 12.06 -0.94
N GLY A 86 -7.72 11.17 0.04
CA GLY A 86 -9.03 10.58 0.32
C GLY A 86 -9.45 9.46 -0.61
N MET A 87 -8.69 9.17 -1.66
CA MET A 87 -8.96 8.06 -2.59
C MET A 87 -8.34 6.77 -2.08
N SER A 88 -9.10 5.68 -2.07
CA SER A 88 -8.70 4.35 -1.59
C SER A 88 -9.08 3.23 -2.57
N GLY A 89 -8.74 2.00 -2.24
CA GLY A 89 -9.09 0.79 -2.98
C GLY A 89 -8.61 0.83 -4.44
N PRO A 90 -9.48 0.51 -5.42
CA PRO A 90 -9.06 0.40 -6.83
C PRO A 90 -8.59 1.72 -7.46
N ARG A 91 -8.75 2.87 -6.77
CA ARG A 91 -8.32 4.19 -7.22
C ARG A 91 -6.86 4.50 -6.91
N VAL A 92 -6.25 3.76 -5.99
CA VAL A 92 -4.81 3.83 -5.66
C VAL A 92 -4.15 2.54 -6.11
N LYS A 93 -3.08 2.64 -6.92
CA LYS A 93 -2.38 1.45 -7.41
C LYS A 93 -1.06 1.27 -6.68
N ILE A 94 -0.86 0.08 -6.15
CA ILE A 94 0.44 -0.35 -5.64
C ILE A 94 1.17 -1.06 -6.77
N LEU A 95 2.39 -0.61 -7.05
CA LEU A 95 3.23 -1.17 -8.10
C LEU A 95 4.51 -1.76 -7.49
N LYS A 96 5.00 -2.83 -8.10
CA LYS A 96 6.36 -3.36 -7.88
C LYS A 96 7.14 -3.27 -9.19
N ASN A 97 8.18 -2.43 -9.21
CA ASN A 97 8.99 -2.19 -10.43
C ASN A 97 8.17 -1.73 -11.64
N GLY A 98 7.13 -0.91 -11.44
CA GLY A 98 6.28 -0.36 -12.49
C GLY A 98 5.15 -1.29 -12.96
N MET A 99 4.94 -2.45 -12.34
CA MET A 99 3.84 -3.38 -12.61
C MET A 99 2.91 -3.43 -11.40
N VAL A 100 1.60 -3.47 -11.63
CA VAL A 100 0.60 -3.52 -10.56
C VAL A 100 0.82 -4.78 -9.71
N ASN A 101 0.83 -4.62 -8.38
CA ASN A 101 0.87 -5.75 -7.47
C ASN A 101 -0.44 -6.54 -7.57
N ARG A 102 -0.35 -7.86 -7.63
CA ARG A 102 -1.50 -8.77 -7.82
C ARG A 102 -1.64 -9.64 -6.59
N ASP A 103 -2.48 -9.23 -5.68
CA ASP A 103 -2.82 -9.89 -4.43
C ASP A 103 -4.34 -9.82 -4.21
N VAL A 104 -4.82 -10.12 -3.02
CA VAL A 104 -6.23 -9.99 -2.65
C VAL A 104 -6.51 -8.77 -1.77
N SER A 105 -5.54 -7.88 -1.57
CA SER A 105 -5.73 -6.68 -0.75
C SER A 105 -6.84 -5.74 -1.27
N GLY A 106 -7.20 -5.85 -2.53
CA GLY A 106 -8.33 -5.15 -3.12
C GLY A 106 -9.69 -5.83 -2.91
N LEU A 107 -9.74 -7.02 -2.31
CA LEU A 107 -10.97 -7.77 -2.06
C LEU A 107 -11.51 -7.57 -0.64
N GLY A 108 -10.69 -7.17 0.33
CA GLY A 108 -11.10 -6.97 1.71
C GLY A 108 -10.26 -5.91 2.43
N ALA A 109 -10.86 -5.27 3.44
CA ALA A 109 -10.20 -4.23 4.24
C ALA A 109 -9.13 -4.81 5.20
N ASP A 110 -9.24 -6.07 5.53
CA ASP A 110 -8.42 -6.88 6.44
C ASP A 110 -7.26 -7.59 5.75
N HIS A 111 -7.18 -7.55 4.41
CA HIS A 111 -6.14 -8.22 3.66
C HIS A 111 -4.89 -7.35 3.52
N LEU A 112 -3.72 -7.93 3.82
CA LEU A 112 -2.44 -7.24 3.69
C LEU A 112 -2.03 -7.02 2.23
N ASN A 113 -1.24 -5.98 2.00
CA ASN A 113 -0.57 -5.78 0.70
C ASN A 113 0.65 -6.71 0.61
N ASP A 114 0.73 -7.51 -0.44
CA ASP A 114 1.84 -8.45 -0.70
C ASP A 114 3.10 -7.70 -1.17
N VAL A 115 3.73 -6.99 -0.25
CA VAL A 115 4.93 -6.18 -0.52
C VAL A 115 5.99 -6.41 0.54
N ASP A 116 7.09 -7.08 0.16
CA ASP A 116 8.29 -7.15 1.01
C ASP A 116 9.13 -5.86 0.87
N LEU A 117 9.25 -5.12 1.98
CA LEU A 117 10.06 -3.89 2.06
C LEU A 117 11.55 -4.16 2.32
N ASN A 118 12.00 -5.42 2.30
CA ASN A 118 13.40 -5.76 2.49
C ASN A 118 14.19 -5.53 1.20
N ASP A 119 15.33 -4.85 1.30
CA ASP A 119 16.27 -4.57 0.21
C ASP A 119 15.60 -3.92 -1.01
N ILE A 120 14.73 -2.96 -0.75
CA ILE A 120 14.22 -2.08 -1.79
C ILE A 120 15.18 -0.91 -2.02
N GLU A 121 15.19 -0.37 -3.23
CA GLU A 121 15.99 0.80 -3.57
C GLU A 121 15.24 2.07 -3.17
N GLN A 122 13.94 2.14 -3.45
CA GLN A 122 13.10 3.30 -3.12
C GLN A 122 11.60 2.97 -3.17
N ILE A 123 10.79 3.83 -2.53
CA ILE A 123 9.34 3.93 -2.76
C ILE A 123 9.04 5.26 -3.42
N GLU A 124 8.30 5.24 -4.51
CA GLU A 124 7.85 6.42 -5.25
C GLU A 124 6.35 6.61 -5.02
N ILE A 125 5.94 7.80 -4.56
CA ILE A 125 4.53 8.16 -4.39
C ILE A 125 4.19 9.25 -5.38
N VAL A 126 3.31 8.95 -6.34
CA VAL A 126 2.86 9.89 -7.37
C VAL A 126 1.39 10.18 -7.17
N LYS A 127 1.06 11.44 -7.03
CA LYS A 127 -0.30 11.93 -6.77
C LYS A 127 -0.84 12.72 -7.97
N GLY A 128 -2.15 12.71 -8.13
CA GLY A 128 -2.84 13.54 -9.11
C GLY A 128 -2.56 13.17 -10.58
N PRO A 129 -2.61 14.15 -11.51
CA PRO A 129 -2.56 13.91 -12.95
C PRO A 129 -1.34 13.12 -13.44
N SER A 130 -0.19 13.28 -12.80
CA SER A 130 1.04 12.58 -13.19
C SER A 130 0.96 11.06 -12.99
N SER A 131 0.05 10.56 -12.16
CA SER A 131 -0.11 9.13 -11.89
C SER A 131 -0.50 8.31 -13.14
N LEU A 132 -1.22 8.91 -14.09
CA LEU A 132 -1.58 8.26 -15.35
C LEU A 132 -0.36 7.85 -16.19
N LEU A 133 0.79 8.50 -15.97
CA LEU A 133 2.04 8.17 -16.66
C LEU A 133 2.64 6.84 -16.19
N TYR A 134 2.18 6.30 -15.07
CA TYR A 134 2.68 5.06 -14.46
C TYR A 134 1.74 3.87 -14.65
N ALA A 135 0.45 4.04 -14.37
CA ALA A 135 -0.53 2.97 -14.46
C ALA A 135 -1.87 3.48 -14.99
N ASN A 136 -2.69 2.59 -15.53
CA ASN A 136 -4.05 2.90 -15.98
C ASN A 136 -5.04 2.90 -14.81
N GLY A 137 -6.12 3.68 -14.93
CA GLY A 137 -7.19 3.78 -13.95
C GLY A 137 -6.77 4.33 -12.59
N THR A 138 -5.68 5.11 -12.54
CA THR A 138 -5.19 5.73 -11.31
C THR A 138 -5.81 7.11 -11.15
N ILE A 139 -6.82 7.20 -10.31
CA ILE A 139 -7.52 8.45 -9.99
C ILE A 139 -6.82 9.17 -8.83
N GLY A 140 -6.58 8.48 -7.73
CA GLY A 140 -5.94 9.02 -6.53
C GLY A 140 -4.43 9.14 -6.69
N GLY A 141 -3.79 8.09 -7.16
CA GLY A 141 -2.35 8.05 -7.32
C GLY A 141 -1.77 6.65 -7.35
N ILE A 142 -0.45 6.58 -7.31
CA ILE A 142 0.29 5.33 -7.27
C ILE A 142 1.37 5.34 -6.19
N ILE A 143 1.70 4.15 -5.73
CA ILE A 143 2.85 3.86 -4.88
C ILE A 143 3.66 2.79 -5.60
N ASN A 144 4.88 3.13 -6.04
CA ASN A 144 5.74 2.20 -6.76
C ASN A 144 6.92 1.79 -5.88
N VAL A 145 6.97 0.52 -5.51
CA VAL A 145 8.09 -0.07 -4.77
C VAL A 145 9.13 -0.57 -5.77
N VAL A 146 10.33 -0.04 -5.68
CA VAL A 146 11.43 -0.33 -6.62
C VAL A 146 12.50 -1.15 -5.93
N ASP A 147 12.87 -2.27 -6.53
CA ASP A 147 14.01 -3.09 -6.13
C ASP A 147 14.95 -3.33 -7.33
N ASP A 148 16.15 -3.82 -7.05
CA ASP A 148 17.14 -4.21 -8.06
C ASP A 148 17.34 -5.74 -8.13
N CYS A 149 16.32 -6.52 -7.78
CA CYS A 149 16.39 -7.98 -7.85
C CYS A 149 16.79 -8.45 -9.25
N ILE A 150 16.31 -7.75 -10.29
CA ILE A 150 16.80 -7.88 -11.67
C ILE A 150 17.66 -6.66 -12.03
N ALA A 151 18.94 -6.72 -11.71
CA ALA A 151 19.85 -5.60 -11.92
C ALA A 151 20.00 -5.23 -13.41
N ALA A 152 19.79 -3.95 -13.74
CA ALA A 152 19.95 -3.40 -15.09
C ALA A 152 21.41 -3.08 -15.45
N MET A 153 22.30 -3.02 -14.46
CA MET A 153 23.74 -2.79 -14.59
C MET A 153 24.51 -3.87 -13.83
N ASN A 154 25.78 -4.06 -14.22
CA ASN A 154 26.61 -5.04 -13.52
C ASN A 154 27.04 -4.49 -12.15
N TYR A 155 26.83 -5.28 -11.10
CA TYR A 155 27.39 -4.98 -9.78
C TYR A 155 28.92 -4.90 -9.85
N GLU A 156 29.48 -3.80 -9.38
CA GLU A 156 30.92 -3.59 -9.39
C GLU A 156 31.61 -4.34 -8.24
N LEU A 157 30.97 -4.41 -7.09
CA LEU A 157 31.45 -5.05 -5.88
C LEU A 157 30.38 -6.00 -5.30
N PRO A 158 30.80 -7.06 -4.60
CA PRO A 158 29.85 -7.85 -3.82
C PRO A 158 29.32 -7.02 -2.63
N GLU A 159 28.05 -7.13 -2.35
CA GLU A 159 27.41 -6.52 -1.19
C GLU A 159 26.70 -7.61 -0.38
N LEU A 160 26.85 -7.53 0.94
CA LEU A 160 26.12 -8.35 1.91
C LEU A 160 25.50 -7.41 2.94
N LYS A 161 24.17 -7.40 3.01
CA LYS A 161 23.40 -6.71 4.06
C LYS A 161 22.84 -7.75 5.03
N VAL A 162 22.95 -7.49 6.34
CA VAL A 162 22.35 -8.32 7.41
C VAL A 162 21.72 -7.37 8.41
N GLY A 163 20.44 -7.60 8.72
CA GLY A 163 19.71 -6.80 9.71
C GLY A 163 19.07 -7.65 10.80
N TYR A 164 18.86 -7.02 11.95
CA TYR A 164 18.10 -7.53 13.07
C TYR A 164 17.39 -6.38 13.78
N GLU A 165 16.15 -6.60 14.11
CA GLU A 165 15.30 -5.65 14.83
C GLU A 165 14.55 -6.35 15.95
N THR A 166 14.27 -5.61 17.04
CA THR A 166 13.31 -6.01 18.07
C THR A 166 12.59 -4.79 18.62
N GLN A 167 11.35 -4.97 19.01
CA GLN A 167 10.47 -3.91 19.50
C GLN A 167 9.58 -4.39 20.67
N SER A 168 9.11 -3.45 21.48
CA SER A 168 8.46 -3.75 22.75
C SER A 168 6.95 -3.88 22.65
N VAL A 169 6.30 -3.21 21.68
CA VAL A 169 4.82 -3.14 21.62
C VAL A 169 4.17 -4.50 21.35
N ASN A 170 4.90 -5.42 20.73
CA ASN A 170 4.41 -6.76 20.38
C ASN A 170 5.46 -7.86 20.68
N ASP A 171 6.46 -7.55 21.53
CA ASP A 171 7.58 -8.45 21.88
C ASP A 171 8.26 -9.09 20.64
N GLY A 172 8.22 -8.40 19.52
CA GLY A 172 8.54 -8.92 18.21
C GLY A 172 9.99 -8.75 17.78
N SER A 173 10.37 -9.50 16.74
CA SER A 173 11.66 -9.38 16.07
C SER A 173 11.57 -9.60 14.56
N SER A 174 12.49 -8.98 13.83
CA SER A 174 12.66 -9.17 12.39
C SER A 174 14.15 -9.33 12.06
N GLU A 175 14.45 -10.25 11.15
CA GLU A 175 15.82 -10.49 10.68
C GLU A 175 15.86 -10.67 9.18
N PHE A 176 16.92 -10.17 8.54
CA PHE A 176 17.10 -10.34 7.11
C PHE A 176 18.57 -10.52 6.71
N ILE A 177 18.76 -11.13 5.54
CA ILE A 177 20.05 -11.24 4.87
C ILE A 177 19.86 -11.05 3.37
N ASN A 178 20.67 -10.16 2.76
CA ASN A 178 20.68 -9.92 1.32
C ASN A 178 22.08 -10.00 0.78
N LEU A 179 22.24 -10.62 -0.36
CA LEU A 179 23.52 -10.80 -1.05
C LEU A 179 23.38 -10.39 -2.52
N LYS A 180 24.17 -9.42 -2.94
CA LYS A 180 24.31 -8.99 -4.33
C LYS A 180 25.75 -9.25 -4.80
N ASN A 181 25.92 -9.84 -5.97
CA ASN A 181 27.25 -10.05 -6.54
C ASN A 181 27.21 -10.24 -8.06
N ASN A 182 28.32 -10.01 -8.72
CA ASN A 182 28.53 -10.31 -10.13
C ASN A 182 29.50 -11.46 -10.33
N PHE A 183 29.06 -12.52 -11.00
CA PHE A 183 29.86 -13.71 -11.34
C PHE A 183 30.05 -13.78 -12.86
N ASN A 184 31.19 -13.34 -13.35
CA ASN A 184 31.56 -13.38 -14.78
C ASN A 184 30.53 -12.72 -15.72
N GLY A 185 29.96 -11.57 -15.31
CA GLY A 185 28.99 -10.80 -16.09
C GLY A 185 27.55 -11.25 -15.88
N PHE A 186 27.28 -12.09 -14.89
CA PHE A 186 25.94 -12.40 -14.39
C PHE A 186 25.79 -11.78 -12.99
N ASN A 187 24.85 -10.87 -12.84
CA ASN A 187 24.43 -10.38 -11.55
C ASN A 187 23.56 -11.44 -10.87
N VAL A 188 23.74 -11.61 -9.58
CA VAL A 188 22.94 -12.51 -8.74
C VAL A 188 22.52 -11.73 -7.50
N ASN A 189 21.23 -11.73 -7.20
CA ASN A 189 20.65 -11.18 -6.00
C ASN A 189 19.92 -12.29 -5.23
N VAL A 190 20.12 -12.40 -3.91
CA VAL A 190 19.45 -13.37 -3.04
C VAL A 190 19.07 -12.65 -1.76
N GLY A 191 17.80 -12.66 -1.41
CA GLY A 191 17.26 -12.10 -0.20
C GLY A 191 16.49 -13.12 0.63
N TYR A 192 16.54 -12.97 1.95
CA TYR A 192 15.73 -13.69 2.92
C TYR A 192 15.37 -12.76 4.07
N LYS A 193 14.12 -12.82 4.51
CA LYS A 193 13.60 -12.10 5.69
C LYS A 193 12.72 -13.04 6.49
N ASN A 194 12.80 -12.92 7.81
CA ASN A 194 11.88 -13.54 8.74
C ASN A 194 11.45 -12.50 9.79
N THR A 195 10.15 -12.38 10.02
CA THR A 195 9.55 -11.46 10.99
C THR A 195 8.56 -12.24 11.83
N GLU A 196 8.63 -12.04 13.15
CA GLU A 196 7.69 -12.62 14.11
C GLU A 196 7.31 -11.54 15.12
N PHE A 197 6.06 -11.12 15.13
CA PHE A 197 5.45 -10.14 16.03
C PHE A 197 4.28 -10.77 16.75
N GLY A 198 4.20 -10.63 18.07
CA GLY A 198 3.05 -11.03 18.87
C GLY A 198 1.93 -9.97 18.82
N ASN A 199 0.88 -10.19 19.60
CA ASN A 199 -0.19 -9.22 19.80
C ASN A 199 0.37 -7.88 20.29
N TYR A 200 -0.16 -6.77 19.78
CA TYR A 200 0.36 -5.47 20.16
C TYR A 200 -0.37 -4.84 21.35
N ASP A 201 0.42 -4.20 22.20
CA ASP A 201 -0.10 -3.44 23.35
C ASP A 201 -0.81 -2.16 22.89
N VAL A 202 -1.89 -1.81 23.61
CA VAL A 202 -2.63 -0.55 23.47
C VAL A 202 -2.70 0.20 24.80
N PRO A 203 -2.93 1.52 24.81
CA PRO A 203 -3.17 2.25 26.03
C PRO A 203 -4.47 1.77 26.73
N ASN A 204 -4.50 1.75 28.05
CA ASN A 204 -5.69 1.32 28.81
C ASN A 204 -6.95 2.12 28.41
N GLY A 205 -8.06 1.42 28.16
CA GLY A 205 -9.32 2.00 27.73
C GLY A 205 -9.32 2.46 26.26
N ALA A 206 -8.41 1.93 25.44
CA ALA A 206 -8.36 2.21 24.02
C ALA A 206 -9.42 1.47 23.21
N VAL A 207 -9.75 0.22 23.60
CA VAL A 207 -10.79 -0.59 22.97
C VAL A 207 -12.16 -0.11 23.42
N ILE A 208 -13.11 0.01 22.49
CA ILE A 208 -14.52 0.33 22.76
C ILE A 208 -15.33 -0.84 22.20
N HIS A 209 -16.03 -1.56 23.07
CA HIS A 209 -17.00 -2.55 22.68
C HIS A 209 -18.37 -1.88 22.52
N GLU A 210 -19.12 -2.20 21.46
CA GLU A 210 -20.42 -1.58 21.19
C GLU A 210 -21.55 -2.17 22.06
N GLU A 211 -21.37 -3.31 22.72
CA GLU A 211 -22.39 -3.92 23.55
C GLU A 211 -22.24 -3.62 25.04
N GLU A 212 -23.37 -3.17 25.67
CA GLU A 212 -23.51 -2.92 27.11
C GLU A 212 -23.67 -4.23 27.88
N ASP A 213 -22.76 -5.17 27.85
CA ASP A 213 -22.77 -6.30 28.73
C ASP A 213 -22.08 -5.98 30.06
N ASP A 214 -22.89 -6.03 31.15
CA ASP A 214 -22.54 -5.80 32.56
C ASP A 214 -21.57 -6.87 33.14
N HIS A 215 -20.67 -7.45 32.34
CA HIS A 215 -19.63 -8.33 32.83
C HIS A 215 -18.36 -7.53 33.10
N ASP A 216 -17.67 -7.84 34.20
CA ASP A 216 -16.43 -7.21 34.68
C ASP A 216 -15.36 -7.18 33.56
N ASP A 217 -15.45 -6.20 32.63
CA ASP A 217 -14.49 -6.00 31.57
C ASP A 217 -13.10 -5.77 32.16
N GLU A 218 -12.25 -6.78 32.12
CA GLU A 218 -10.83 -6.56 32.29
C GLU A 218 -10.40 -5.61 31.17
N GLU A 219 -10.00 -4.38 31.52
CA GLU A 219 -9.46 -3.40 30.55
C GLU A 219 -8.35 -4.09 29.76
N LEU A 220 -8.62 -4.50 28.51
CA LEU A 220 -7.62 -5.09 27.63
C LEU A 220 -6.49 -4.10 27.44
N SER A 221 -5.27 -4.55 27.66
CA SER A 221 -4.05 -3.77 27.45
C SER A 221 -3.33 -4.11 26.13
N TYR A 222 -3.87 -5.03 25.38
CA TYR A 222 -3.38 -5.48 24.07
C TYR A 222 -4.57 -5.87 23.18
N ILE A 223 -4.36 -5.96 21.89
CA ILE A 223 -5.35 -6.44 20.92
C ILE A 223 -5.10 -7.92 20.65
N GLU A 224 -6.11 -8.75 20.89
CA GLU A 224 -6.09 -10.16 20.54
C GLU A 224 -6.06 -10.36 19.04
N ASN A 225 -5.60 -11.51 18.56
CA ASN A 225 -5.49 -11.81 17.13
C ASN A 225 -4.81 -10.70 16.31
N SER A 226 -3.83 -9.98 16.87
CA SER A 226 -3.08 -8.94 16.18
C SER A 226 -1.62 -9.30 15.93
N ASP A 227 -1.28 -10.56 16.12
CA ASP A 227 0.03 -11.12 15.83
C ASP A 227 0.29 -11.23 14.33
N PHE A 228 1.59 -11.20 13.95
CA PHE A 228 1.98 -11.16 12.55
C PHE A 228 3.34 -11.84 12.33
N ALA A 229 3.40 -12.78 11.42
CA ALA A 229 4.62 -13.42 11.00
C ALA A 229 4.76 -13.38 9.48
N VAL A 230 5.98 -13.13 8.98
CA VAL A 230 6.29 -13.14 7.54
C VAL A 230 7.62 -13.82 7.30
N GLU A 231 7.64 -14.73 6.34
CA GLU A 231 8.86 -15.23 5.72
C GLU A 231 8.88 -14.82 4.24
N ALA A 232 9.93 -14.10 3.81
CA ALA A 232 10.06 -13.69 2.41
C ALA A 232 11.41 -14.15 1.86
N THR A 233 11.38 -14.70 0.63
CA THR A 233 12.56 -15.07 -0.13
C THR A 233 12.52 -14.46 -1.50
N LYS A 234 13.67 -13.98 -1.98
CA LYS A 234 13.82 -13.49 -3.34
C LYS A 234 15.10 -13.96 -3.97
N PHE A 235 15.01 -14.28 -5.23
CA PHE A 235 16.16 -14.64 -6.05
C PHE A 235 16.08 -13.97 -7.39
N GLY A 236 17.15 -13.29 -7.81
CA GLY A 236 17.28 -12.67 -9.12
C GLY A 236 18.59 -13.01 -9.79
N ILE A 237 18.54 -13.11 -11.12
CA ILE A 237 19.73 -13.20 -11.95
C ILE A 237 19.54 -12.35 -13.18
N SER A 238 20.57 -11.57 -13.55
CA SER A 238 20.53 -10.76 -14.76
C SER A 238 21.88 -10.73 -15.46
N ARG A 239 21.87 -10.26 -16.69
CA ARG A 239 23.06 -9.96 -17.47
C ARG A 239 22.88 -8.63 -18.19
N ALA A 240 23.81 -7.72 -17.98
CA ALA A 240 23.81 -6.40 -18.58
C ALA A 240 25.02 -6.17 -19.48
N GLY A 241 24.90 -5.26 -20.44
CA GLY A 241 25.95 -4.84 -21.35
C GLY A 241 25.48 -3.70 -22.24
N ASP A 242 26.31 -3.28 -23.24
CA ASP A 242 25.98 -2.18 -24.15
C ASP A 242 24.70 -2.39 -24.98
N TRP A 243 24.24 -3.64 -25.09
CA TRP A 243 23.02 -4.02 -25.79
C TRP A 243 21.75 -3.82 -24.95
N GLY A 244 21.88 -3.56 -23.66
CA GLY A 244 20.83 -3.53 -22.67
C GLY A 244 21.01 -4.59 -21.60
N TYR A 245 19.92 -5.10 -21.04
CA TYR A 245 19.95 -6.17 -20.03
C TYR A 245 18.77 -7.13 -20.20
N VAL A 246 18.90 -8.31 -19.59
CA VAL A 246 17.84 -9.27 -19.40
C VAL A 246 18.07 -10.00 -18.09
N GLY A 247 17.01 -10.27 -17.36
CA GLY A 247 17.05 -11.06 -16.15
C GLY A 247 15.70 -11.67 -15.82
N PHE A 248 15.72 -12.51 -14.79
CA PHE A 248 14.50 -13.03 -14.18
C PHE A 248 14.64 -13.03 -12.65
N SER A 249 13.50 -12.93 -11.97
CA SER A 249 13.38 -13.12 -10.53
C SER A 249 12.28 -14.11 -10.18
N VAL A 250 12.44 -14.70 -8.99
CA VAL A 250 11.40 -15.43 -8.27
C VAL A 250 11.33 -14.81 -6.89
N ASP A 251 10.15 -14.39 -6.51
CA ASP A 251 9.84 -13.86 -5.20
C ASP A 251 8.78 -14.76 -4.57
N ASN A 252 8.98 -15.15 -3.31
CA ASN A 252 8.01 -15.90 -2.52
C ASN A 252 7.82 -15.18 -1.19
N LEU A 253 6.56 -15.02 -0.77
CA LEU A 253 6.18 -14.44 0.51
C LEU A 253 5.14 -15.35 1.15
N GLU A 254 5.44 -15.82 2.35
CA GLU A 254 4.52 -16.53 3.23
C GLU A 254 4.23 -15.65 4.44
N SER A 255 2.95 -15.49 4.81
CA SER A 255 2.57 -14.75 6.01
C SER A 255 1.51 -15.50 6.81
N LEU A 256 1.50 -15.22 8.12
CA LEU A 256 0.46 -15.63 9.04
C LEU A 256 0.14 -14.42 9.92
N TYR A 257 -1.09 -13.96 9.92
CA TYR A 257 -1.51 -12.85 10.77
C TYR A 257 -2.90 -13.09 11.35
N GLY A 258 -3.11 -12.61 12.57
CA GLY A 258 -4.40 -12.67 13.22
C GLY A 258 -5.35 -11.62 12.67
N ILE A 259 -6.66 -11.90 12.75
CA ILE A 259 -7.76 -11.01 12.40
C ILE A 259 -8.33 -10.51 13.71
N PRO A 260 -8.07 -9.25 14.10
CA PRO A 260 -8.39 -8.75 15.44
C PRO A 260 -9.88 -8.43 15.66
N PHE A 261 -10.69 -8.42 14.62
CA PHE A 261 -12.13 -8.24 14.67
C PHE A 261 -12.81 -9.14 13.66
N HIS A 262 -13.93 -9.73 14.07
CA HIS A 262 -14.76 -10.58 13.23
C HIS A 262 -16.21 -10.40 13.64
N GLY A 263 -17.09 -10.09 12.70
CA GLY A 263 -18.53 -9.98 12.93
C GLY A 263 -19.17 -11.34 13.19
N GLU A 264 -20.32 -11.38 13.82
CA GLU A 264 -21.06 -12.60 14.09
C GLU A 264 -22.26 -12.72 13.15
N GLU A 265 -22.37 -13.85 12.43
CA GLU A 265 -23.51 -14.14 11.55
C GLU A 265 -24.77 -14.58 12.31
N HIS A 266 -24.62 -15.16 13.51
CA HIS A 266 -25.74 -15.68 14.30
C HIS A 266 -25.75 -15.12 15.73
N PRO A 267 -26.88 -14.56 16.21
CA PRO A 267 -27.00 -14.21 17.61
C PRO A 267 -26.98 -15.51 18.46
N GLU A 268 -26.18 -15.50 19.50
CA GLU A 268 -26.04 -16.61 20.42
C GLU A 268 -27.42 -17.09 20.97
N GLU A 269 -27.79 -18.35 20.71
CA GLU A 269 -29.05 -18.92 21.23
C GLU A 269 -29.04 -19.17 22.75
N ASP A 270 -27.90 -19.24 23.45
CA ASP A 270 -27.75 -19.64 24.84
C ASP A 270 -26.82 -18.77 25.72
N GLY A 271 -26.26 -17.65 25.26
CA GLY A 271 -25.59 -16.64 26.11
C GLY A 271 -24.34 -17.13 26.85
N GLU A 272 -23.59 -18.07 26.29
CA GLU A 272 -22.25 -18.38 26.74
C GLU A 272 -21.25 -17.72 25.73
N PRO A 273 -20.34 -16.82 26.18
CA PRO A 273 -19.35 -16.22 25.28
C PRO A 273 -18.49 -17.33 24.67
N HIS A 274 -18.30 -17.29 23.36
CA HIS A 274 -17.28 -18.11 22.72
C HIS A 274 -15.94 -17.70 23.30
N GLU A 275 -15.31 -18.56 24.10
CA GLU A 275 -14.00 -18.31 24.68
C GLU A 275 -12.97 -18.30 23.56
N ASP A 276 -12.37 -17.13 23.30
CA ASP A 276 -11.08 -16.85 22.64
C ASP A 276 -10.77 -17.72 21.41
N GLU A 277 -11.62 -17.68 20.40
CA GLU A 277 -11.36 -18.34 19.13
C GLU A 277 -10.29 -17.55 18.34
N ARG A 278 -9.21 -18.24 17.95
CA ARG A 278 -8.17 -17.61 17.13
C ARG A 278 -8.61 -17.57 15.68
N ILE A 279 -8.83 -16.35 15.17
CA ILE A 279 -9.10 -16.10 13.76
C ILE A 279 -7.82 -15.61 13.08
N PHE A 280 -7.46 -16.18 11.94
CA PHE A 280 -6.21 -15.83 11.28
C PHE A 280 -6.25 -16.04 9.77
N SER A 281 -5.44 -15.26 9.07
CA SER A 281 -5.15 -15.43 7.65
C SER A 281 -3.74 -15.98 7.42
N SER A 282 -3.61 -16.97 6.55
CA SER A 282 -2.34 -17.53 6.09
C SER A 282 -2.19 -17.31 4.59
N THR A 283 -1.10 -16.65 4.19
CA THR A 283 -0.83 -16.29 2.79
C THR A 283 0.33 -17.12 2.23
N ASP A 284 0.22 -17.52 0.96
CA ASP A 284 1.32 -18.04 0.12
C ASP A 284 1.26 -17.30 -1.22
N SER A 285 2.31 -16.53 -1.52
CA SER A 285 2.44 -15.74 -2.74
C SER A 285 3.72 -16.06 -3.47
N GLU A 286 3.61 -16.44 -4.74
CA GLU A 286 4.74 -16.69 -5.62
C GLU A 286 4.64 -15.81 -6.87
N SER A 287 5.72 -15.10 -7.20
CA SER A 287 5.79 -14.36 -8.46
C SER A 287 7.06 -14.67 -9.23
N PHE A 288 6.90 -14.91 -10.53
CA PHE A 288 7.98 -15.05 -11.49
C PHE A 288 8.00 -13.88 -12.45
N THR A 289 9.11 -13.16 -12.52
CA THR A 289 9.26 -12.01 -13.40
C THR A 289 10.42 -12.18 -14.37
N ILE A 290 10.20 -11.88 -15.65
CA ILE A 290 11.25 -11.64 -16.65
C ILE A 290 11.21 -10.16 -17.02
N LYS A 291 12.34 -9.45 -16.89
CA LYS A 291 12.45 -8.03 -17.23
C LYS A 291 13.72 -7.79 -18.04
N GLY A 292 13.64 -6.90 -18.98
CA GLY A 292 14.82 -6.54 -19.76
C GLY A 292 14.62 -5.30 -20.60
N SER A 293 15.76 -4.84 -21.16
CA SER A 293 15.83 -3.69 -22.05
C SER A 293 16.76 -4.03 -23.21
N TYR A 294 16.39 -3.62 -24.41
CA TYR A 294 17.21 -3.84 -25.61
C TYR A 294 17.42 -2.51 -26.36
N ASN A 295 18.70 -2.10 -26.48
CA ASN A 295 19.10 -0.91 -27.22
C ASN A 295 19.09 -1.20 -28.74
N VAL A 296 18.03 -0.77 -29.42
CA VAL A 296 17.84 -1.00 -30.85
C VAL A 296 18.78 -0.09 -31.69
N ASN A 297 19.01 1.15 -31.20
CA ASN A 297 19.77 2.20 -31.87
C ASN A 297 19.29 2.41 -33.32
N GLY A 298 17.96 2.30 -33.52
CA GLY A 298 17.35 2.46 -34.86
C GLY A 298 16.97 3.91 -35.16
N ASN A 299 16.48 4.17 -36.38
CA ASN A 299 16.04 5.51 -36.77
C ASN A 299 14.66 5.91 -36.19
N LEU A 300 13.87 4.95 -35.72
CA LEU A 300 12.53 5.20 -35.20
C LEU A 300 12.40 4.74 -33.75
N VAL A 301 13.01 3.62 -33.39
CA VAL A 301 12.99 3.06 -32.04
C VAL A 301 14.42 3.05 -31.52
N ASN A 302 14.62 3.65 -30.35
CA ASN A 302 15.91 3.73 -29.67
C ASN A 302 16.13 2.52 -28.78
N LYS A 303 15.11 2.21 -27.97
CA LYS A 303 15.14 1.20 -26.92
C LYS A 303 13.78 0.49 -26.84
N ILE A 304 13.78 -0.77 -26.43
CA ILE A 304 12.59 -1.53 -26.10
C ILE A 304 12.79 -2.08 -24.69
N ASP A 305 11.93 -1.67 -23.74
CA ASP A 305 11.82 -2.28 -22.44
C ASP A 305 10.68 -3.31 -22.49
N TYR A 306 10.88 -4.47 -21.88
CA TYR A 306 9.88 -5.54 -21.88
C TYR A 306 9.82 -6.22 -20.53
N THR A 307 8.61 -6.69 -20.18
CA THR A 307 8.34 -7.37 -18.94
C THR A 307 7.32 -8.50 -19.16
N TYR A 308 7.53 -9.59 -18.47
CA TYR A 308 6.58 -10.67 -18.28
C TYR A 308 6.51 -10.96 -16.78
N ARG A 309 5.31 -11.07 -16.22
CA ARG A 309 5.09 -11.52 -14.84
C ARG A 309 3.99 -12.57 -14.82
N ASP A 310 4.20 -13.56 -14.00
CA ASP A 310 3.23 -14.58 -13.60
C ASP A 310 3.16 -14.57 -12.07
N THR A 311 1.96 -14.45 -11.51
CA THR A 311 1.72 -14.38 -10.07
C THR A 311 0.68 -15.41 -9.68
N ASP A 312 0.95 -16.18 -8.64
CA ASP A 312 0.01 -17.08 -7.97
C ASP A 312 -0.05 -16.70 -6.50
N TYR A 313 -1.19 -16.16 -6.06
CA TYR A 313 -1.43 -15.73 -4.70
C TYR A 313 -2.59 -16.50 -4.11
N THR A 314 -2.41 -17.02 -2.90
CA THR A 314 -3.46 -17.63 -2.11
C THR A 314 -3.45 -17.12 -0.68
N LEU A 315 -4.63 -16.95 -0.10
CA LEU A 315 -4.84 -16.63 1.29
C LEU A 315 -5.91 -17.58 1.83
N VAL A 316 -5.67 -18.15 2.98
CA VAL A 316 -6.62 -19.00 3.72
C VAL A 316 -6.98 -18.30 5.00
N GLU A 317 -8.24 -17.98 5.17
CA GLU A 317 -8.82 -17.50 6.40
C GLU A 317 -9.44 -18.67 7.16
N ALA A 318 -9.15 -18.78 8.45
CA ALA A 318 -9.55 -19.93 9.23
C ALA A 318 -9.68 -19.58 10.72
N HIS A 319 -10.53 -20.34 11.38
CA HIS A 319 -10.71 -20.37 12.83
C HIS A 319 -9.90 -21.53 13.42
N ALA A 320 -9.27 -21.33 14.56
CA ALA A 320 -8.53 -22.38 15.28
C ALA A 320 -9.02 -22.44 16.71
N GLU A 321 -9.48 -23.62 17.13
CA GLU A 321 -9.79 -23.89 18.52
C GLU A 321 -8.51 -23.83 19.38
N GLU A 322 -8.61 -23.31 20.62
CA GLU A 322 -7.52 -23.39 21.59
C GLU A 322 -7.14 -24.84 21.91
N GLU A 323 -5.82 -25.14 21.96
CA GLU A 323 -5.32 -26.45 22.37
C GLU A 323 -5.70 -26.74 23.84
N GLY A 324 -6.84 -27.36 24.07
CA GLY A 324 -7.27 -27.75 25.43
C GLY A 324 -8.66 -28.34 25.54
N HIS A 325 -9.53 -28.12 24.62
CA HIS A 325 -10.85 -28.73 24.60
C HIS A 325 -10.85 -30.06 23.85
N ASP A 326 -10.47 -31.16 24.52
CA ASP A 326 -10.67 -32.56 24.10
C ASP A 326 -12.15 -33.02 24.30
N GLU A 327 -13.13 -32.13 24.39
CA GLU A 327 -14.55 -32.50 24.48
C GLU A 327 -15.09 -32.67 23.04
N PRO A 328 -15.84 -33.76 22.78
CA PRO A 328 -16.43 -33.95 21.44
C PRO A 328 -17.51 -32.89 21.25
N LEU A 329 -17.47 -32.20 20.12
CA LEU A 329 -18.49 -31.24 19.66
C LEU A 329 -19.89 -31.74 19.94
N ASP A 330 -20.76 -30.90 20.48
CA ASP A 330 -22.16 -31.24 20.69
C ASP A 330 -22.82 -31.53 19.32
N PRO A 331 -23.81 -32.42 19.25
CA PRO A 331 -24.43 -32.79 18.00
C PRO A 331 -25.24 -31.61 17.38
N GLY A 332 -24.60 -30.71 16.71
CA GLY A 332 -25.16 -29.50 16.09
C GLY A 332 -24.15 -28.40 15.87
N GLU A 333 -22.98 -28.48 16.50
CA GLU A 333 -21.86 -27.58 16.20
C GLU A 333 -21.20 -28.01 14.86
N GLU A 334 -21.16 -27.13 13.90
CA GLU A 334 -20.46 -27.29 12.64
C GLU A 334 -19.09 -26.63 12.81
N GLU A 335 -17.99 -27.35 12.49
CA GLU A 335 -16.66 -26.74 12.39
C GLU A 335 -16.71 -25.70 11.26
N HIS A 336 -16.31 -24.45 11.50
CA HIS A 336 -16.20 -23.43 10.47
C HIS A 336 -15.17 -23.87 9.41
N ALA A 337 -15.63 -24.03 8.18
CA ALA A 337 -14.76 -24.43 7.08
C ALA A 337 -13.94 -23.22 6.60
N PRO A 338 -12.61 -23.38 6.42
CA PRO A 338 -11.78 -22.26 6.01
C PRO A 338 -12.19 -21.68 4.67
N THR A 339 -12.04 -20.35 4.52
CA THR A 339 -12.29 -19.63 3.28
C THR A 339 -10.98 -19.40 2.55
N LEU A 340 -10.93 -19.80 1.27
CA LEU A 340 -9.77 -19.69 0.39
C LEU A 340 -9.97 -18.55 -0.61
N PHE A 341 -9.11 -17.54 -0.55
CA PHE A 341 -8.97 -16.48 -1.53
C PHE A 341 -7.83 -16.80 -2.49
N SER A 342 -8.02 -16.53 -3.77
CA SER A 342 -6.99 -16.74 -4.79
C SER A 342 -6.99 -15.61 -5.81
N ASN A 343 -5.78 -15.17 -6.18
CA ASN A 343 -5.55 -14.27 -7.31
C ASN A 343 -4.43 -14.84 -8.18
N LYS A 344 -4.73 -15.12 -9.44
CA LYS A 344 -3.75 -15.61 -10.42
C LYS A 344 -3.71 -14.67 -11.59
N ALA A 345 -2.52 -14.14 -11.91
CA ALA A 345 -2.40 -13.16 -12.97
C ALA A 345 -1.19 -13.42 -13.86
N THR A 346 -1.39 -13.24 -15.16
CA THR A 346 -0.32 -13.21 -16.15
C THR A 346 -0.29 -11.85 -16.83
N GLU A 347 0.86 -11.19 -16.84
CA GLU A 347 1.03 -9.86 -17.38
C GLU A 347 2.18 -9.77 -18.37
N TYR A 348 1.94 -9.08 -19.50
CA TYR A 348 2.91 -8.77 -20.54
C TYR A 348 3.02 -7.26 -20.76
N GLY A 349 4.20 -6.70 -20.64
CA GLY A 349 4.47 -5.29 -20.87
C GLY A 349 5.55 -5.07 -21.93
N ALA A 350 5.40 -4.02 -22.74
CA ALA A 350 6.46 -3.53 -23.61
C ALA A 350 6.38 -2.00 -23.76
N ILE A 351 7.55 -1.33 -23.74
CA ILE A 351 7.67 0.09 -23.95
C ILE A 351 8.68 0.34 -25.05
N PHE A 352 8.27 1.11 -26.03
CA PHE A 352 9.10 1.50 -27.18
C PHE A 352 9.49 2.95 -27.02
N ASP A 353 10.77 3.22 -26.78
CA ASP A 353 11.33 4.56 -26.81
C ASP A 353 11.51 5.01 -28.26
N ILE A 354 10.75 6.04 -28.65
CA ILE A 354 10.77 6.68 -29.96
C ILE A 354 11.19 8.16 -29.84
N SER A 355 11.89 8.49 -28.76
CA SER A 355 12.39 9.84 -28.45
C SER A 355 13.40 10.35 -29.51
N ASN A 356 13.54 11.66 -29.58
CA ASN A 356 14.55 12.34 -30.39
C ASN A 356 15.17 13.47 -29.55
N ASP A 357 16.12 14.23 -30.15
CA ASP A 357 16.88 15.29 -29.47
C ASP A 357 16.02 16.43 -28.87
N ILE A 358 14.73 16.50 -29.20
CA ILE A 358 13.82 17.60 -28.81
C ILE A 358 12.70 17.10 -27.91
N ARG A 359 12.33 15.83 -28.01
CA ARG A 359 11.13 15.25 -27.39
C ARG A 359 11.42 13.89 -26.85
N THR A 360 11.01 13.68 -25.62
CA THR A 360 10.84 12.33 -25.05
C THR A 360 9.49 11.78 -25.51
N GLN A 361 9.50 10.64 -26.19
CA GLN A 361 8.28 10.01 -26.67
C GLN A 361 8.36 8.50 -26.44
N LYS A 362 7.32 7.94 -25.85
CA LYS A 362 7.22 6.50 -25.58
C LYS A 362 5.86 5.98 -25.99
N LEU A 363 5.83 4.75 -26.50
CA LEU A 363 4.62 3.98 -26.74
C LEU A 363 4.65 2.78 -25.78
N SER A 364 3.60 2.56 -25.04
CA SER A 364 3.46 1.39 -24.16
C SER A 364 2.36 0.46 -24.65
N PHE A 365 2.60 -0.80 -24.39
CA PHE A 365 1.64 -1.90 -24.53
C PHE A 365 1.65 -2.69 -23.24
N ASN A 366 0.47 -3.01 -22.71
CA ASN A 366 0.33 -3.89 -21.56
C ASN A 366 -0.90 -4.79 -21.77
N TYR A 367 -0.78 -6.06 -21.42
CA TYR A 367 -1.88 -7.02 -21.40
C TYR A 367 -1.84 -7.78 -20.08
N VAL A 368 -3.00 -7.88 -19.44
CA VAL A 368 -3.21 -8.58 -18.17
C VAL A 368 -4.38 -9.53 -18.34
N ASP A 369 -4.22 -10.73 -17.80
CA ASP A 369 -5.27 -11.73 -17.60
C ASP A 369 -5.21 -12.16 -16.14
N GLU A 370 -6.28 -11.93 -15.38
CA GLU A 370 -6.33 -12.06 -13.93
C GLU A 370 -7.60 -12.79 -13.51
N ASP A 371 -7.43 -13.90 -12.79
CA ASP A 371 -8.49 -14.70 -12.21
C ASP A 371 -8.51 -14.49 -10.68
N SER A 372 -9.66 -14.09 -10.13
CA SER A 372 -9.91 -13.95 -8.70
C SER A 372 -11.01 -14.91 -8.27
N SER A 373 -10.84 -15.56 -7.11
CA SER A 373 -11.88 -16.44 -6.56
C SER A 373 -11.86 -16.47 -5.04
N ILE A 374 -13.04 -16.61 -4.44
CA ILE A 374 -13.24 -16.85 -3.02
C ILE A 374 -14.08 -18.14 -2.91
N VAL A 375 -13.59 -19.11 -2.14
CA VAL A 375 -14.23 -20.40 -1.98
C VAL A 375 -14.16 -20.83 -0.53
N GLY A 376 -15.29 -21.02 0.13
CA GLY A 376 -15.40 -21.39 1.54
C GLY A 376 -16.75 -21.02 2.08
N GLU A 377 -16.90 -21.09 3.39
CA GLU A 377 -18.14 -20.81 4.08
C GLU A 377 -18.48 -19.32 4.03
N GLU A 378 -17.49 -18.46 4.17
CA GLU A 378 -17.61 -16.99 4.14
C GLU A 378 -17.31 -16.42 2.75
N ALA A 379 -17.55 -17.19 1.67
CA ALA A 379 -17.30 -16.70 0.32
C ALA A 379 -18.33 -15.65 -0.08
N PHE A 380 -17.93 -14.40 -0.17
CA PHE A 380 -18.78 -13.26 -0.53
C PHE A 380 -18.74 -12.89 -2.02
N MET A 381 -18.00 -13.60 -2.85
CA MET A 381 -17.95 -13.37 -4.29
C MET A 381 -17.66 -14.66 -5.05
N ASN A 382 -18.41 -14.91 -6.11
CA ASN A 382 -18.11 -16.00 -7.03
C ASN A 382 -16.83 -15.72 -7.85
N PRO A 383 -16.20 -16.77 -8.44
CA PRO A 383 -15.03 -16.58 -9.30
C PRO A 383 -15.28 -15.57 -10.42
N ALA A 384 -14.31 -14.67 -10.60
CA ALA A 384 -14.34 -13.59 -11.57
C ALA A 384 -13.03 -13.50 -12.36
N ASN A 385 -13.10 -13.05 -13.60
CA ASN A 385 -11.95 -12.81 -14.46
C ASN A 385 -11.91 -11.36 -14.92
N ASN A 386 -10.71 -10.80 -15.07
CA ASN A 386 -10.44 -9.45 -15.52
C ASN A 386 -9.34 -9.46 -16.59
N GLU A 387 -9.71 -9.22 -17.86
CA GLU A 387 -8.75 -9.05 -18.96
C GLU A 387 -8.62 -7.57 -19.32
N VAL A 388 -7.39 -7.07 -19.43
CA VAL A 388 -7.11 -5.67 -19.78
C VAL A 388 -6.03 -5.58 -20.83
N LEU A 389 -6.34 -4.92 -21.95
CA LEU A 389 -5.38 -4.54 -22.97
C LEU A 389 -5.21 -3.02 -22.96
N THR A 390 -3.99 -2.54 -22.67
CA THR A 390 -3.65 -1.12 -22.61
C THR A 390 -2.71 -0.72 -23.75
N LEU A 391 -3.04 0.40 -24.37
CA LEU A 391 -2.14 1.15 -25.27
C LEU A 391 -1.90 2.54 -24.69
N GLY A 392 -0.64 2.92 -24.48
CA GLY A 392 -0.27 4.22 -23.95
C GLY A 392 0.64 5.00 -24.89
N TYR A 393 0.53 6.32 -24.87
CA TYR A 393 1.45 7.25 -25.50
C TYR A 393 1.84 8.33 -24.52
N PHE A 394 3.14 8.56 -24.41
CA PHE A 394 3.71 9.62 -23.60
C PHE A 394 4.54 10.57 -24.45
N LEU A 395 4.45 11.87 -24.15
CA LEU A 395 5.23 12.95 -24.75
C LEU A 395 5.72 13.90 -23.66
N GLY A 396 7.03 14.04 -23.51
CA GLY A 396 7.68 15.10 -22.73
C GLY A 396 8.39 16.08 -23.68
N GLN A 397 8.23 17.38 -23.44
CA GLN A 397 8.88 18.40 -24.27
C GLN A 397 9.22 19.65 -23.47
N ASP A 398 10.49 20.06 -23.61
CA ASP A 398 10.95 21.35 -23.14
C ASP A 398 10.67 22.46 -24.17
N PHE A 399 10.15 23.56 -23.66
CA PHE A 399 9.99 24.83 -24.35
C PHE A 399 10.85 25.88 -23.64
N ASP A 400 11.14 27.01 -24.32
CA ASP A 400 11.98 28.08 -23.74
C ASP A 400 11.47 28.60 -22.37
N LEU A 401 10.19 28.42 -22.06
CA LEU A 401 9.52 29.00 -20.88
C LEU A 401 8.92 27.99 -19.91
N PHE A 402 8.71 26.75 -20.31
CA PHE A 402 8.05 25.72 -19.53
C PHE A 402 8.37 24.33 -20.07
N HIS A 403 8.29 23.34 -19.22
CA HIS A 403 8.24 21.91 -19.56
C HIS A 403 6.79 21.46 -19.68
N MET A 404 6.49 20.50 -20.56
CA MET A 404 5.16 19.92 -20.73
C MET A 404 5.25 18.41 -20.89
N ASP A 405 4.44 17.70 -20.08
CA ASP A 405 4.21 16.27 -20.21
C ASP A 405 2.76 16.03 -20.65
N LEU A 406 2.58 15.05 -21.53
CA LEU A 406 1.27 14.58 -21.99
C LEU A 406 1.25 13.05 -21.95
N GLY A 407 0.26 12.47 -21.28
CA GLY A 407 -0.05 11.06 -21.30
C GLY A 407 -1.43 10.80 -21.90
N ILE A 408 -1.54 9.79 -22.74
CA ILE A 408 -2.82 9.29 -23.28
C ILE A 408 -2.83 7.78 -23.13
N ARG A 409 -3.91 7.22 -22.62
CA ARG A 409 -4.15 5.77 -22.54
C ARG A 409 -5.47 5.38 -23.12
N LEU A 410 -5.49 4.22 -23.75
CA LEU A 410 -6.67 3.54 -24.28
C LEU A 410 -6.63 2.12 -23.71
N ASP A 411 -7.68 1.75 -22.98
CA ASP A 411 -7.80 0.44 -22.37
C ASP A 411 -9.05 -0.25 -22.93
N GLN A 412 -8.88 -1.50 -23.36
CA GLN A 412 -9.95 -2.42 -23.60
C GLN A 412 -10.03 -3.35 -22.39
N VAL A 413 -11.17 -3.37 -21.73
CA VAL A 413 -11.38 -4.10 -20.48
C VAL A 413 -12.55 -5.05 -20.64
N THR A 414 -12.32 -6.32 -20.31
CA THR A 414 -13.39 -7.34 -20.21
C THR A 414 -13.40 -7.86 -18.78
N ARG A 415 -14.56 -7.81 -18.12
CA ARG A 415 -14.79 -8.41 -16.81
C ARG A 415 -15.91 -9.39 -16.86
N SER A 416 -15.69 -10.58 -16.33
CA SER A 416 -16.70 -11.62 -16.25
C SER A 416 -16.80 -12.21 -14.84
N GLY A 417 -18.01 -12.48 -14.42
CA GLY A 417 -18.30 -13.03 -13.10
C GLY A 417 -19.75 -13.47 -13.01
N SER A 418 -20.17 -13.86 -11.82
CA SER A 418 -21.54 -14.24 -11.55
C SER A 418 -21.97 -13.85 -10.15
N VAL A 419 -23.25 -13.55 -9.98
CA VAL A 419 -23.89 -13.29 -8.69
C VAL A 419 -24.87 -14.42 -8.41
N THR A 420 -24.95 -14.89 -7.18
CA THR A 420 -25.92 -15.88 -6.74
C THR A 420 -27.24 -15.18 -6.42
N ASP A 421 -28.33 -15.59 -7.04
CA ASP A 421 -29.68 -15.15 -6.67
C ASP A 421 -30.06 -15.80 -5.33
N GLU A 422 -30.28 -15.01 -4.30
CA GLU A 422 -30.58 -15.48 -2.95
C GLU A 422 -31.93 -16.18 -2.85
N ASP A 423 -32.92 -15.78 -3.64
CA ASP A 423 -34.27 -16.35 -3.62
C ASP A 423 -34.31 -17.77 -4.20
N HIS A 424 -33.47 -18.06 -5.19
CA HIS A 424 -33.55 -19.29 -5.98
C HIS A 424 -32.25 -20.11 -5.99
N GLY A 425 -31.13 -19.54 -5.56
CA GLY A 425 -29.80 -20.16 -5.61
C GLY A 425 -29.26 -20.36 -7.03
N ASP A 426 -29.87 -19.68 -8.02
CA ASP A 426 -29.40 -19.72 -9.41
C ASP A 426 -28.23 -18.72 -9.61
N LEU A 427 -27.30 -19.05 -10.51
CA LEU A 427 -26.17 -18.19 -10.85
C LEU A 427 -26.50 -17.31 -12.07
N ASP A 428 -26.54 -16.00 -11.87
CA ASP A 428 -26.62 -15.03 -12.94
C ASP A 428 -25.21 -14.63 -13.39
N SER A 429 -24.87 -14.94 -14.65
CA SER A 429 -23.54 -14.67 -15.21
C SER A 429 -23.53 -13.37 -16.01
N PHE A 430 -22.50 -12.58 -15.83
CA PHE A 430 -22.31 -11.27 -16.47
C PHE A 430 -20.98 -11.23 -17.21
N THR A 431 -20.95 -10.49 -18.31
CA THR A 431 -19.72 -10.12 -19.01
C THR A 431 -19.85 -8.65 -19.42
N ILE A 432 -18.90 -7.84 -18.96
CA ILE A 432 -18.87 -6.40 -19.18
C ILE A 432 -17.64 -6.10 -20.02
N ASP A 433 -17.85 -5.65 -21.26
CA ASP A 433 -16.82 -5.23 -22.19
C ASP A 433 -16.92 -3.72 -22.40
N ASP A 434 -15.84 -2.98 -22.18
CA ASP A 434 -15.81 -1.55 -22.44
C ASP A 434 -14.42 -1.08 -22.91
N ASP A 435 -14.44 -0.01 -23.72
CA ASP A 435 -13.26 0.70 -24.19
C ASP A 435 -13.19 2.06 -23.47
N ILE A 436 -12.24 2.21 -22.55
CA ILE A 436 -12.07 3.43 -21.77
C ILE A 436 -10.85 4.22 -22.24
N SER A 437 -10.91 5.54 -22.04
CA SER A 437 -9.84 6.44 -22.43
C SER A 437 -9.48 7.43 -21.31
N SER A 438 -8.20 7.60 -21.10
CA SER A 438 -7.68 8.53 -20.09
C SER A 438 -6.60 9.41 -20.67
N PHE A 439 -6.51 10.66 -20.22
CA PHE A 439 -5.43 11.53 -20.58
C PHE A 439 -5.00 12.42 -19.41
N ALA A 440 -3.72 12.84 -19.43
CA ALA A 440 -3.17 13.79 -18.48
C ALA A 440 -2.24 14.77 -19.18
N VAL A 441 -2.23 16.00 -18.72
CA VAL A 441 -1.27 17.03 -19.12
C VAL A 441 -0.70 17.70 -17.87
N SER A 442 0.63 17.87 -17.86
CA SER A 442 1.36 18.58 -16.82
C SER A 442 2.22 19.67 -17.43
N ILE A 443 2.31 20.82 -16.78
CA ILE A 443 3.12 21.96 -17.22
C ILE A 443 3.91 22.45 -16.02
N GLY A 444 5.25 22.35 -16.10
CA GLY A 444 6.20 22.87 -15.13
C GLY A 444 6.89 24.13 -15.63
N ARG A 445 7.10 25.10 -14.76
CA ARG A 445 7.81 26.33 -15.07
C ARG A 445 8.63 26.83 -13.90
N ASP A 446 9.93 27.02 -14.16
CA ASP A 446 10.79 27.79 -13.27
C ASP A 446 10.45 29.28 -13.37
N LEU A 447 9.91 29.84 -12.28
CA LEU A 447 9.67 31.28 -12.14
C LEU A 447 10.97 32.02 -11.77
N SER A 448 11.89 31.31 -11.10
CA SER A 448 13.25 31.73 -10.77
C SER A 448 14.09 30.50 -10.47
N ASP A 449 15.40 30.68 -10.23
CA ASP A 449 16.33 29.58 -9.86
C ASP A 449 15.93 28.84 -8.53
N THR A 450 14.94 29.35 -7.81
CA THR A 450 14.52 28.83 -6.50
C THR A 450 13.01 28.66 -6.37
N LEU A 451 12.24 28.95 -7.41
CA LEU A 451 10.78 28.91 -7.38
C LEU A 451 10.22 28.29 -8.63
N GLU A 452 9.52 27.18 -8.48
CA GLU A 452 8.89 26.39 -9.54
C GLU A 452 7.37 26.42 -9.37
N LEU A 453 6.64 26.55 -10.48
CA LEU A 453 5.19 26.43 -10.57
C LEU A 453 4.84 25.26 -11.46
N ASN A 454 3.97 24.36 -10.96
CA ASN A 454 3.45 23.23 -11.70
C ASN A 454 1.93 23.28 -11.77
N LEU A 455 1.39 22.91 -12.92
CA LEU A 455 -0.04 22.80 -13.21
C LEU A 455 -0.29 21.42 -13.81
N GLY A 456 -1.26 20.70 -13.28
CA GLY A 456 -1.68 19.39 -13.78
C GLY A 456 -3.17 19.37 -14.08
N PHE A 457 -3.54 18.64 -15.12
CA PHE A 457 -4.93 18.28 -15.40
C PHE A 457 -4.99 16.85 -15.93
N SER A 458 -5.94 16.07 -15.46
CA SER A 458 -6.24 14.75 -16.03
C SER A 458 -7.74 14.49 -16.09
N SER A 459 -8.13 13.66 -17.06
CA SER A 459 -9.43 13.01 -17.11
C SER A 459 -9.16 11.52 -17.19
N VAL A 460 -9.53 10.80 -16.15
CA VAL A 460 -9.25 9.38 -15.98
C VAL A 460 -10.56 8.63 -15.86
N GLU A 461 -10.73 7.64 -16.70
CA GLU A 461 -11.88 6.75 -16.68
C GLU A 461 -11.48 5.38 -16.14
N ARG A 462 -12.34 4.78 -15.30
CA ARG A 462 -12.15 3.49 -14.66
C ARG A 462 -13.45 2.68 -14.69
N LEU A 463 -13.39 1.43 -15.13
CA LEU A 463 -14.50 0.50 -14.93
C LEU A 463 -14.59 0.05 -13.45
N PRO A 464 -15.81 -0.25 -12.96
CA PRO A 464 -15.98 -0.86 -11.63
C PRO A 464 -15.13 -2.11 -11.46
N SER A 465 -14.54 -2.35 -10.29
CA SER A 465 -13.77 -3.56 -9.98
C SER A 465 -14.67 -4.80 -9.90
N VAL A 466 -14.08 -6.00 -9.83
CA VAL A 466 -14.86 -7.23 -9.73
C VAL A 466 -15.69 -7.29 -8.44
N ILE A 467 -15.18 -6.73 -7.32
CA ILE A 467 -15.94 -6.65 -6.06
C ILE A 467 -17.10 -5.67 -6.17
N GLU A 468 -16.89 -4.49 -6.74
CA GLU A 468 -17.95 -3.50 -6.93
C GLU A 468 -19.09 -4.04 -7.82
N LEU A 469 -18.78 -5.02 -8.69
CA LEU A 469 -19.76 -5.62 -9.60
C LEU A 469 -20.41 -6.90 -9.07
N PHE A 470 -19.65 -7.78 -8.40
CA PHE A 470 -20.07 -9.17 -8.19
C PHE A 470 -20.07 -9.63 -6.73
N MET A 471 -19.74 -8.73 -5.79
CA MET A 471 -19.81 -9.04 -4.37
C MET A 471 -21.27 -9.30 -3.97
N ASN A 472 -21.52 -10.33 -3.18
CA ASN A 472 -22.84 -10.66 -2.64
C ASN A 472 -22.68 -11.68 -1.52
N GLY A 473 -22.45 -11.20 -0.30
CA GLY A 473 -22.28 -12.09 0.84
C GLY A 473 -21.70 -11.42 2.08
N PRO A 474 -21.58 -12.19 3.17
CA PRO A 474 -21.06 -11.72 4.43
C PRO A 474 -19.57 -11.42 4.32
N HIS A 475 -19.17 -10.24 4.79
CA HIS A 475 -17.78 -9.84 4.97
C HIS A 475 -17.53 -9.58 6.44
N MET A 476 -17.19 -10.64 7.16
CA MET A 476 -17.14 -10.65 8.63
C MET A 476 -16.13 -9.63 9.17
N ALA A 477 -15.00 -9.48 8.53
CA ALA A 477 -13.99 -8.49 8.90
C ALA A 477 -14.49 -7.02 8.86
N THR A 478 -15.55 -6.72 8.13
CA THR A 478 -16.17 -5.39 8.11
C THR A 478 -17.48 -5.33 8.92
N GLY A 479 -17.97 -6.46 9.41
CA GLY A 479 -19.28 -6.58 10.06
C GLY A 479 -20.45 -6.28 9.11
N ARG A 480 -20.27 -6.56 7.80
CA ARG A 480 -21.23 -6.17 6.76
C ARG A 480 -21.62 -7.34 5.86
N PHE A 481 -22.86 -7.29 5.39
CA PHE A 481 -23.28 -8.02 4.21
C PHE A 481 -23.17 -7.07 3.01
N GLU A 482 -22.20 -7.30 2.14
CA GLU A 482 -21.84 -6.37 1.07
C GLU A 482 -22.41 -6.84 -0.26
N VAL A 483 -23.05 -5.91 -1.01
CA VAL A 483 -23.72 -6.19 -2.27
C VAL A 483 -23.18 -5.30 -3.40
N GLY A 484 -22.62 -5.94 -4.42
CA GLY A 484 -22.18 -5.31 -5.67
C GLY A 484 -23.32 -5.15 -6.67
N ASP A 485 -23.13 -4.31 -7.67
CA ASP A 485 -24.12 -4.09 -8.73
C ASP A 485 -23.49 -4.28 -10.13
N PRO A 486 -23.86 -5.36 -10.86
CA PRO A 486 -23.37 -5.60 -12.21
C PRO A 486 -23.79 -4.55 -13.26
N THR A 487 -24.65 -3.60 -12.89
CA THR A 487 -25.13 -2.53 -13.77
C THR A 487 -24.38 -1.22 -13.63
N LEU A 488 -23.41 -1.13 -12.70
CA LEU A 488 -22.57 0.04 -12.51
C LEU A 488 -21.81 0.41 -13.80
N SER A 489 -21.78 1.70 -14.11
CA SER A 489 -21.07 2.25 -15.25
C SER A 489 -19.65 2.70 -14.88
N SER A 490 -18.84 3.10 -15.86
CA SER A 490 -17.52 3.65 -15.61
C SER A 490 -17.58 4.91 -14.75
N GLU A 491 -16.60 5.03 -13.84
CA GLU A 491 -16.31 6.21 -13.05
C GLU A 491 -15.37 7.12 -13.83
N THR A 492 -15.64 8.41 -13.90
CA THR A 492 -14.77 9.38 -14.55
C THR A 492 -14.32 10.46 -13.58
N SER A 493 -13.01 10.63 -13.44
CA SER A 493 -12.38 11.63 -12.59
C SER A 493 -11.75 12.74 -13.41
N ASN A 494 -12.14 13.98 -13.16
CA ASN A 494 -11.56 15.19 -13.74
C ASN A 494 -10.76 15.91 -12.65
N ASN A 495 -9.44 15.74 -12.67
CA ASN A 495 -8.54 16.21 -11.62
C ASN A 495 -7.76 17.44 -12.11
N PHE A 496 -7.74 18.48 -11.31
CA PHE A 496 -6.92 19.68 -11.48
C PHE A 496 -6.01 19.87 -10.28
N ASP A 497 -4.74 20.12 -10.55
CA ASP A 497 -3.69 20.30 -9.55
C ASP A 497 -2.86 21.54 -9.84
N ILE A 498 -2.53 22.31 -8.80
CA ILE A 498 -1.57 23.41 -8.87
C ILE A 498 -0.61 23.32 -7.69
N SER A 499 0.69 23.36 -7.96
CA SER A 499 1.69 23.43 -6.90
C SER A 499 2.74 24.50 -7.14
N LEU A 500 3.27 24.99 -6.03
CA LEU A 500 4.34 25.95 -5.96
C LEU A 500 5.43 25.41 -5.04
N ASN A 501 6.64 25.23 -5.57
CA ASN A 501 7.79 24.73 -4.85
C ASN A 501 8.87 25.82 -4.76
N PHE A 502 9.36 26.05 -3.56
CA PHE A 502 10.44 27.00 -3.28
C PHE A 502 11.57 26.29 -2.53
N ASP A 503 12.78 26.37 -3.04
CA ASP A 503 13.98 25.92 -2.36
C ASP A 503 15.19 26.80 -2.70
N ASN A 504 15.87 27.32 -1.67
CA ASN A 504 17.10 28.11 -1.83
C ASN A 504 18.30 27.51 -1.09
N GLY A 505 18.19 26.24 -0.66
CA GLY A 505 19.21 25.52 0.10
C GLY A 505 19.21 25.81 1.62
N GLU A 506 18.56 26.89 2.09
CA GLU A 506 18.38 27.20 3.51
C GLU A 506 16.90 27.10 3.94
N TYR A 507 16.00 27.58 3.10
CA TYR A 507 14.54 27.52 3.31
C TYR A 507 13.92 26.76 2.16
N PHE A 508 12.99 25.89 2.47
CA PHE A 508 12.13 25.23 1.51
C PHE A 508 10.66 25.42 1.89
N ALA A 509 9.80 25.43 0.90
CA ALA A 509 8.36 25.46 1.06
C ALA A 509 7.68 24.84 -0.15
N SER A 510 6.60 24.10 0.09
CA SER A 510 5.72 23.61 -0.95
C SER A 510 4.27 23.93 -0.61
N ALA A 511 3.47 24.20 -1.62
CA ALA A 511 2.03 24.35 -1.49
C ALA A 511 1.35 23.73 -2.71
N SER A 512 0.48 22.77 -2.47
CA SER A 512 -0.33 22.10 -3.49
C SER A 512 -1.80 22.27 -3.17
N PHE A 513 -2.62 22.55 -4.20
CA PHE A 513 -4.07 22.61 -4.13
C PHE A 513 -4.61 21.71 -5.23
N PHE A 514 -5.61 20.91 -4.91
CA PHE A 514 -6.24 20.01 -5.86
C PHE A 514 -7.76 20.06 -5.76
N ILE A 515 -8.40 19.80 -6.90
CA ILE A 515 -9.83 19.56 -7.02
C ILE A 515 -10.01 18.37 -7.95
N ASN A 516 -10.84 17.44 -7.57
CA ASN A 516 -11.16 16.25 -8.32
C ASN A 516 -12.67 16.06 -8.37
N ASP A 517 -13.26 16.33 -9.54
CA ASP A 517 -14.67 16.09 -9.83
C ASP A 517 -14.84 14.67 -10.37
N LEU A 518 -15.66 13.86 -9.72
CA LEU A 518 -15.94 12.49 -10.11
C LEU A 518 -17.40 12.36 -10.56
N ASP A 519 -17.57 11.96 -11.81
CA ASP A 519 -18.85 11.51 -12.33
C ASP A 519 -19.00 10.01 -12.02
N ASN A 520 -20.14 9.58 -11.47
CA ASN A 520 -20.45 8.21 -11.11
C ASN A 520 -19.42 7.61 -10.10
N TYR A 521 -19.06 8.34 -9.06
CA TYR A 521 -18.20 7.82 -8.00
C TYR A 521 -18.85 6.61 -7.32
N ILE A 522 -18.13 5.49 -7.21
CA ILE A 522 -18.64 4.25 -6.62
C ILE A 522 -18.26 4.24 -5.13
N ALA A 523 -19.27 4.12 -4.27
CA ALA A 523 -19.09 4.04 -2.83
C ALA A 523 -19.83 2.84 -2.25
N LEU A 524 -19.27 2.24 -1.19
CA LEU A 524 -19.95 1.29 -0.33
C LEU A 524 -20.67 2.09 0.76
N ILE A 525 -21.99 2.02 0.78
CA ILE A 525 -22.87 2.79 1.68
C ILE A 525 -23.70 1.81 2.51
N ASP A 526 -23.71 2.02 3.82
CA ASP A 526 -24.52 1.27 4.76
C ASP A 526 -26.00 1.65 4.59
N GLU A 527 -26.92 0.68 4.62
CA GLU A 527 -28.34 0.95 4.55
C GLU A 527 -28.86 1.43 5.92
N ASP A 528 -29.79 2.41 5.90
CA ASP A 528 -30.45 2.88 7.11
C ASP A 528 -31.38 1.81 7.67
N GLU A 529 -31.28 1.47 8.96
CA GLU A 529 -32.16 0.53 9.66
C GLU A 529 -33.66 0.94 9.62
N ASP A 530 -33.97 2.20 9.36
CA ASP A 530 -35.33 2.75 9.35
C ASP A 530 -36.14 2.42 8.08
N GLU A 531 -35.52 1.99 6.97
CA GLU A 531 -36.23 1.70 5.72
C GLU A 531 -36.93 0.33 5.71
N HIS A 532 -36.59 -0.60 6.59
CA HIS A 532 -37.19 -1.94 6.67
C HIS A 532 -38.49 -2.01 7.46
N HIS A 533 -39.00 -0.91 8.04
CA HIS A 533 -40.18 -0.91 8.92
C HIS A 533 -41.54 -0.56 8.28
N ASP A 534 -41.63 -0.23 6.98
CA ASP A 534 -42.88 0.29 6.37
C ASP A 534 -43.71 -0.73 5.58
N ASP A 535 -43.35 -2.02 5.49
CA ASP A 535 -44.21 -3.06 4.86
C ASP A 535 -44.85 -3.98 5.91
N GLU A 536 -45.64 -3.40 6.85
CA GLU A 536 -46.65 -4.13 7.59
C GLU A 536 -47.85 -4.57 6.68
N ASP A 537 -47.63 -5.60 5.88
CA ASP A 537 -48.73 -6.41 5.30
C ASP A 537 -48.44 -7.93 5.49
N ASP A 538 -48.89 -8.43 6.64
CA ASP A 538 -49.41 -9.75 6.96
C ASP A 538 -49.49 -10.78 5.81
N HIS A 539 -48.41 -11.53 5.57
CA HIS A 539 -48.49 -12.92 5.11
C HIS A 539 -47.35 -13.75 5.71
N GLY A 540 -47.68 -14.56 6.71
CA GLY A 540 -46.76 -15.53 7.31
C GLY A 540 -46.26 -16.53 6.27
N ASP A 541 -45.04 -16.38 5.86
CA ASP A 541 -44.15 -17.43 5.38
C ASP A 541 -42.81 -17.23 6.09
N GLU A 542 -42.49 -18.16 7.00
CA GLU A 542 -41.24 -18.28 7.75
C GLU A 542 -40.09 -18.61 6.77
N HIS A 543 -39.55 -17.65 6.07
CA HIS A 543 -38.27 -17.71 5.40
C HIS A 543 -37.72 -16.28 5.25
N GLY A 544 -37.62 -15.53 6.35
CA GLY A 544 -36.70 -14.41 6.44
C GLY A 544 -35.29 -14.99 6.56
N HIS A 545 -34.49 -14.91 5.54
CA HIS A 545 -33.06 -15.11 5.64
C HIS A 545 -32.50 -13.92 6.41
N GLY A 546 -32.48 -14.02 7.76
CA GLY A 546 -31.81 -13.05 8.60
C GLY A 546 -30.32 -13.22 8.39
N HIS A 547 -29.63 -12.20 7.90
CA HIS A 547 -28.18 -12.15 7.78
C HIS A 547 -27.51 -11.80 9.13
N GLY A 548 -28.04 -12.28 10.25
CA GLY A 548 -27.50 -12.06 11.59
C GLY A 548 -27.48 -10.57 11.99
N ASN A 549 -26.42 -10.14 12.65
CA ASN A 549 -26.19 -8.77 13.10
C ASN A 549 -25.39 -7.93 12.08
N LEU A 550 -25.16 -8.44 10.86
CA LEU A 550 -24.38 -7.75 9.84
C LEU A 550 -25.13 -6.54 9.26
N ILE A 551 -24.44 -5.42 9.10
CA ILE A 551 -24.95 -4.21 8.46
C ILE A 551 -25.05 -4.47 6.95
N HIS A 552 -26.24 -4.25 6.34
CA HIS A 552 -26.35 -4.27 4.89
C HIS A 552 -25.63 -3.07 4.26
N ALA A 553 -24.79 -3.32 3.27
CA ALA A 553 -24.06 -2.28 2.56
C ALA A 553 -24.04 -2.52 1.06
N ASN A 554 -24.37 -1.50 0.29
CA ASN A 554 -24.46 -1.58 -1.17
C ASN A 554 -23.41 -0.74 -1.87
N TYR A 555 -22.87 -1.26 -2.99
CA TYR A 555 -22.07 -0.46 -3.90
C TYR A 555 -22.99 0.39 -4.77
N VAL A 556 -22.96 1.70 -4.56
CA VAL A 556 -23.80 2.68 -5.26
C VAL A 556 -22.96 3.67 -6.06
N GLN A 557 -23.57 4.34 -7.04
CA GLN A 557 -22.93 5.40 -7.83
C GLN A 557 -23.59 6.75 -7.58
N GLU A 558 -22.77 7.74 -7.23
CA GLU A 558 -23.17 9.13 -7.11
C GLU A 558 -22.00 10.04 -7.51
N ASP A 559 -22.30 11.23 -8.08
CA ASP A 559 -21.26 12.21 -8.39
C ASP A 559 -20.66 12.75 -7.08
N ALA A 560 -19.35 12.93 -7.04
CA ALA A 560 -18.64 13.41 -5.86
C ALA A 560 -17.53 14.40 -6.20
N GLU A 561 -17.27 15.34 -5.29
CA GLU A 561 -16.17 16.30 -5.37
C GLU A 561 -15.20 16.08 -4.21
N PHE A 562 -13.92 15.95 -4.53
CA PHE A 562 -12.82 15.92 -3.55
C PHE A 562 -11.96 17.16 -3.74
N ASP A 563 -11.79 17.94 -2.71
CA ASP A 563 -10.90 19.10 -2.74
C ASP A 563 -9.96 19.13 -1.53
N GLY A 564 -8.83 19.78 -1.67
CA GLY A 564 -7.91 19.89 -0.55
C GLY A 564 -6.64 20.67 -0.86
N TYR A 565 -5.78 20.70 0.17
CA TYR A 565 -4.46 21.29 0.04
C TYR A 565 -3.43 20.57 0.91
N GLU A 566 -2.18 20.67 0.45
CA GLU A 566 -0.98 20.22 1.16
C GLU A 566 -0.03 21.42 1.22
N ILE A 567 0.45 21.77 2.39
CA ILE A 567 1.46 22.83 2.56
C ILE A 567 2.59 22.32 3.45
N GLU A 568 3.80 22.63 3.06
CA GLU A 568 4.99 22.37 3.85
C GLU A 568 5.87 23.62 3.89
N PHE A 569 6.55 23.84 5.01
CA PHE A 569 7.55 24.87 5.17
C PHE A 569 8.65 24.37 6.08
N GLY A 570 9.91 24.59 5.69
CA GLY A 570 11.04 24.18 6.51
C GLY A 570 12.26 25.07 6.36
N ARG A 571 13.20 24.84 7.26
CA ARG A 571 14.51 25.49 7.26
C ARG A 571 15.61 24.53 7.70
N THR A 572 16.69 24.57 6.94
CA THR A 572 17.94 23.88 7.25
C THR A 572 18.95 24.87 7.84
N PHE A 573 19.55 24.46 8.97
CA PHE A 573 20.53 25.24 9.72
C PHE A 573 21.89 24.54 9.66
N ASP A 574 22.89 25.17 9.09
CA ASP A 574 24.28 24.75 9.25
C ASP A 574 24.77 25.12 10.65
N LEU A 575 25.03 24.11 11.49
CA LEU A 575 25.55 24.28 12.84
C LEU A 575 27.06 24.11 12.91
N GLY A 576 27.74 24.07 11.76
CA GLY A 576 29.20 23.98 11.61
C GLY A 576 29.78 22.58 11.80
N ALA A 577 29.26 21.80 12.75
CA ALA A 577 29.64 20.38 12.93
C ALA A 577 28.60 19.42 12.42
N GLY A 578 27.37 19.91 12.17
CA GLY A 578 26.24 19.13 11.70
C GLY A 578 25.17 20.04 11.12
N GLU A 579 24.16 19.42 10.54
CA GLU A 579 23.00 20.06 9.91
C GLU A 579 21.74 19.74 10.70
N MET A 580 20.86 20.72 10.87
CA MET A 580 19.57 20.56 11.52
C MET A 580 18.47 21.13 10.62
N THR A 581 17.47 20.31 10.33
CA THR A 581 16.28 20.73 9.58
C THR A 581 15.06 20.72 10.49
N LEU A 582 14.27 21.78 10.41
CA LEU A 582 12.96 21.90 11.03
C LEU A 582 11.93 22.07 9.94
N SER A 583 10.84 21.32 9.98
CA SER A 583 9.72 21.51 9.07
C SER A 583 8.37 21.45 9.79
N PHE A 584 7.40 22.06 9.13
CA PHE A 584 5.98 22.02 9.45
C PHE A 584 5.23 21.68 8.18
N GLY A 585 4.32 20.73 8.26
CA GLY A 585 3.41 20.36 7.19
C GLY A 585 1.97 20.36 7.65
N ARG A 586 1.03 20.59 6.74
CA ARG A 586 -0.41 20.42 6.95
C ARG A 586 -1.05 19.89 5.67
N ASP A 587 -1.92 18.89 5.80
CA ASP A 587 -2.80 18.43 4.74
C ASP A 587 -4.27 18.45 5.18
N VAL A 588 -5.13 18.65 4.19
CA VAL A 588 -6.59 18.70 4.35
C VAL A 588 -7.22 18.10 3.11
N VAL A 589 -8.17 17.20 3.32
CA VAL A 589 -9.02 16.64 2.27
C VAL A 589 -10.47 16.78 2.70
N ASN A 590 -11.31 17.28 1.80
CA ASN A 590 -12.76 17.28 1.94
C ASN A 590 -13.34 16.44 0.79
N ALA A 591 -14.41 15.69 1.07
CA ALA A 591 -15.10 14.93 0.04
C ALA A 591 -16.60 14.94 0.29
N LYS A 592 -17.38 15.27 -0.76
CA LYS A 592 -18.82 15.36 -0.69
C LYS A 592 -19.48 14.78 -1.93
N PHE A 593 -20.60 14.14 -1.73
CA PHE A 593 -21.50 13.77 -2.78
C PHE A 593 -22.24 15.01 -3.35
N ALA A 594 -22.80 14.87 -4.55
CA ALA A 594 -23.51 15.97 -5.24
C ALA A 594 -24.72 16.48 -4.47
N ASP A 595 -25.36 15.67 -3.65
CA ASP A 595 -26.47 16.04 -2.77
C ASP A 595 -26.03 16.81 -1.51
N GLY A 596 -24.72 16.83 -1.22
CA GLY A 596 -24.07 17.56 -0.13
C GLY A 596 -23.76 16.72 1.10
N HIS A 597 -24.07 15.42 1.15
CA HIS A 597 -23.62 14.50 2.18
C HIS A 597 -22.10 14.29 2.08
N ASN A 598 -21.47 13.91 3.18
CA ASN A 598 -20.04 13.61 3.17
C ASN A 598 -19.78 12.21 2.62
N VAL A 599 -18.68 12.05 1.88
CA VAL A 599 -18.17 10.74 1.50
C VAL A 599 -17.60 10.06 2.75
N PRO A 600 -17.92 8.77 3.01
CA PRO A 600 -17.45 8.08 4.19
C PRO A 600 -15.92 7.83 4.18
N ARG A 601 -15.35 7.59 5.37
CA ARG A 601 -13.96 7.18 5.62
C ARG A 601 -12.89 8.16 5.13
N ILE A 602 -13.19 9.45 5.17
CA ILE A 602 -12.25 10.52 4.86
C ILE A 602 -11.45 10.89 6.10
N ASN A 603 -10.14 10.67 6.07
CA ASN A 603 -9.25 10.98 7.18
C ASN A 603 -9.24 12.49 7.51
N PRO A 604 -9.18 12.85 8.82
CA PRO A 604 -9.16 14.23 9.26
C PRO A 604 -7.88 14.94 8.84
N ALA A 605 -7.95 16.27 8.83
CA ALA A 605 -6.78 17.12 8.62
C ALA A 605 -5.73 16.88 9.71
N ARG A 606 -4.45 17.03 9.36
CA ARG A 606 -3.35 16.83 10.30
C ARG A 606 -2.25 17.88 10.14
N ASN A 607 -1.55 18.15 11.24
CA ASN A 607 -0.33 18.93 11.26
C ASN A 607 0.85 18.01 11.57
N VAL A 608 1.94 18.16 10.83
CA VAL A 608 3.17 17.37 10.99
C VAL A 608 4.32 18.31 11.32
N TYR A 609 4.94 18.13 12.47
CA TYR A 609 6.12 18.89 12.91
C TYR A 609 7.31 17.97 12.93
N SER A 610 8.35 18.27 12.16
CA SER A 610 9.53 17.42 12.06
C SER A 610 10.81 18.16 12.44
N LEU A 611 11.71 17.43 13.09
CA LEU A 611 13.08 17.84 13.36
C LEU A 611 14.03 16.72 12.95
N SER A 612 15.01 17.05 12.11
CA SER A 612 16.12 16.18 11.77
C SER A 612 17.44 16.84 12.16
N TYR A 613 18.39 16.06 12.69
CA TYR A 613 19.74 16.49 12.94
C TYR A 613 20.73 15.43 12.48
N ALA A 614 21.71 15.82 11.67
CA ALA A 614 22.74 14.92 11.15
C ALA A 614 24.14 15.46 11.46
N GLN A 615 25.02 14.60 11.99
CA GLN A 615 26.43 14.91 12.25
C GLN A 615 27.28 13.64 12.28
N ASP A 616 28.33 13.57 11.45
CA ASP A 616 29.36 12.51 11.51
C ASP A 616 28.78 11.08 11.65
N GLY A 617 27.78 10.72 10.82
CA GLY A 617 27.08 9.44 10.85
C GLY A 617 26.17 9.25 12.07
N LEU A 618 25.87 10.29 12.83
CA LEU A 618 24.78 10.35 13.81
C LEU A 618 23.61 11.07 13.15
N VAL A 619 22.44 10.44 13.15
CA VAL A 619 21.18 11.04 12.67
C VAL A 619 20.15 10.93 13.78
N PHE A 620 19.53 12.04 14.12
CA PHE A 620 18.38 12.10 15.01
C PHE A 620 17.20 12.66 14.24
N LYS A 621 16.09 11.95 14.20
CA LYS A 621 14.81 12.41 13.63
C LYS A 621 13.74 12.33 14.71
N THR A 622 12.82 13.29 14.74
CA THR A 622 11.61 13.23 15.55
C THR A 622 10.48 13.92 14.81
N GLN A 623 9.28 13.38 14.94
CA GLN A 623 8.08 13.87 14.31
C GLN A 623 6.93 13.87 15.32
N LEU A 624 6.18 14.96 15.36
CA LEU A 624 4.90 15.07 16.06
C LEU A 624 3.80 15.20 15.01
N LYS A 625 2.92 14.21 14.95
CA LYS A 625 1.69 14.21 14.16
C LYS A 625 0.54 14.64 15.08
N ASP A 626 -0.13 15.74 14.75
CA ASP A 626 -1.29 16.31 15.47
C ASP A 626 -2.50 16.22 14.53
N VAL A 627 -3.37 15.27 14.80
CA VAL A 627 -4.52 14.90 13.95
C VAL A 627 -5.76 15.58 14.52
N ASP A 628 -6.49 16.30 13.68
CA ASP A 628 -7.72 16.99 14.07
C ASP A 628 -8.84 15.96 14.35
N THR A 629 -9.88 16.36 15.11
CA THR A 629 -11.10 15.57 15.28
C THR A 629 -11.88 15.50 13.96
N GLN A 630 -12.35 14.31 13.57
CA GLN A 630 -13.26 14.14 12.44
C GLN A 630 -14.71 14.17 12.90
N ASN A 631 -15.45 15.18 12.46
CA ASN A 631 -16.88 15.32 12.71
C ASN A 631 -17.70 15.36 11.41
N ASP A 632 -17.04 15.54 10.26
CA ASP A 632 -17.68 15.53 8.93
C ASP A 632 -17.73 14.08 8.43
N VAL A 633 -18.58 13.28 9.05
CA VAL A 633 -18.72 11.83 8.83
C VAL A 633 -19.71 11.54 7.71
N GLY A 634 -19.55 10.41 7.03
CA GLY A 634 -20.52 9.85 6.11
C GLY A 634 -21.71 9.23 6.83
N GLU A 635 -22.67 8.72 6.06
CA GLU A 635 -23.82 7.98 6.58
C GLU A 635 -23.34 6.68 7.25
N GLY A 636 -23.94 6.31 8.37
CA GLY A 636 -23.54 5.15 9.17
C GLY A 636 -22.24 5.30 9.96
N GLU A 637 -21.48 6.40 9.81
CA GLU A 637 -20.20 6.58 10.50
C GLU A 637 -20.32 7.32 11.84
N THR A 638 -19.41 6.98 12.76
CA THR A 638 -19.23 7.71 14.03
C THR A 638 -18.08 8.72 13.92
N ALA A 639 -18.17 9.83 14.68
CA ALA A 639 -17.07 10.79 14.79
C ALA A 639 -15.84 10.16 15.45
N THR A 640 -14.64 10.64 15.07
CA THR A 640 -13.37 10.16 15.65
C THR A 640 -12.63 11.31 16.31
N SER A 641 -12.22 11.11 17.57
CA SER A 641 -11.45 12.11 18.32
C SER A 641 -10.06 12.32 17.72
N GLY A 642 -9.59 13.56 17.71
CA GLY A 642 -8.21 13.88 17.34
C GLY A 642 -7.21 13.36 18.36
N TYR A 643 -5.95 13.20 17.94
CA TYR A 643 -4.86 12.69 18.77
C TYR A 643 -3.51 13.29 18.40
N GLN A 644 -2.51 13.12 19.27
CA GLN A 644 -1.13 13.54 19.04
C GLN A 644 -0.17 12.36 19.16
N MET A 645 0.56 12.05 18.10
CA MET A 645 1.53 10.97 18.08
C MET A 645 2.95 11.52 17.93
N LEU A 646 3.82 11.19 18.89
CA LEU A 646 5.22 11.60 18.88
C LEU A 646 6.12 10.40 18.63
N ASP A 647 6.90 10.48 17.56
CA ASP A 647 7.90 9.48 17.18
C ASP A 647 9.31 10.07 17.21
N ALA A 648 10.31 9.24 17.54
CA ALA A 648 11.71 9.66 17.54
C ALA A 648 12.63 8.49 17.19
N ARG A 649 13.70 8.80 16.45
CA ARG A 649 14.74 7.85 16.07
C ARG A 649 16.14 8.45 16.24
N LEU A 650 17.06 7.64 16.73
CA LEU A 650 18.47 7.97 16.82
C LEU A 650 19.29 6.86 16.14
N THR A 651 19.89 7.17 15.01
CA THR A 651 20.74 6.25 14.24
C THR A 651 22.21 6.66 14.36
N LYS A 652 23.09 5.71 14.60
CA LYS A 652 24.54 5.90 14.53
C LYS A 652 25.19 4.92 13.59
N THR A 653 25.89 5.43 12.58
CA THR A 653 26.70 4.66 11.65
C THR A 653 28.13 4.56 12.15
N PHE A 654 28.69 3.36 12.19
CA PHE A 654 30.04 3.03 12.53
C PHE A 654 30.77 2.46 11.32
N ASP A 655 31.83 3.12 10.85
CA ASP A 655 32.71 2.57 9.83
C ASP A 655 33.63 1.48 10.45
N MET A 656 33.48 0.25 9.95
CA MET A 656 34.26 -0.89 10.37
C MET A 656 35.35 -1.21 9.35
N ASN A 657 36.55 -0.68 9.57
CA ASN A 657 37.76 -0.90 8.75
C ASN A 657 37.63 -0.45 7.27
N GLY A 658 36.84 0.57 6.99
CA GLY A 658 36.69 1.13 5.64
C GLY A 658 36.06 0.18 4.59
N LYS A 659 35.45 -0.94 5.03
CA LYS A 659 34.82 -1.94 4.15
C LYS A 659 33.40 -2.31 4.57
N SER A 660 33.08 -2.09 5.82
CA SER A 660 31.78 -2.46 6.38
C SER A 660 31.24 -1.28 7.16
N LYS A 661 29.95 -1.08 7.09
CA LYS A 661 29.22 -0.09 7.87
C LYS A 661 28.26 -0.83 8.81
N LEU A 662 28.28 -0.48 10.08
CA LEU A 662 27.26 -0.92 11.05
C LEU A 662 26.39 0.28 11.43
N LYS A 663 25.12 0.24 11.09
CA LYS A 663 24.11 1.18 11.58
C LYS A 663 23.45 0.59 12.82
N VAL A 664 23.29 1.38 13.87
CA VAL A 664 22.54 1.05 15.07
C VAL A 664 21.48 2.13 15.25
N SER A 665 20.21 1.75 15.22
CA SER A 665 19.08 2.66 15.39
C SER A 665 18.32 2.33 16.65
N LEU A 666 18.05 3.34 17.47
CA LEU A 666 17.10 3.30 18.58
C LEU A 666 15.86 4.07 18.12
N PHE A 667 14.69 3.50 18.23
CA PHE A 667 13.46 4.17 17.87
C PHE A 667 12.41 4.08 18.98
N GLY A 668 11.49 5.03 18.95
CA GLY A 668 10.27 5.02 19.74
C GLY A 668 9.13 5.58 18.94
N ARG A 669 7.97 4.93 19.00
CA ARG A 669 6.73 5.33 18.37
C ARG A 669 5.66 5.52 19.42
N ASN A 670 4.70 6.38 19.14
CA ASN A 670 3.67 6.77 20.10
C ASN A 670 4.24 7.04 21.50
N LEU A 671 5.31 7.82 21.59
CA LEU A 671 6.03 8.09 22.85
C LEU A 671 5.16 8.77 23.92
N LEU A 672 4.05 9.40 23.51
CA LEU A 672 3.06 10.02 24.39
C LEU A 672 2.10 8.99 24.99
N ASP A 673 2.05 7.77 24.45
CA ASP A 673 1.09 6.72 24.84
C ASP A 673 -0.36 7.17 24.66
N GLU A 674 -0.61 7.81 23.53
CA GLU A 674 -1.88 8.40 23.19
C GLU A 674 -2.83 7.32 22.64
N ILE A 675 -4.11 7.39 23.05
CA ILE A 675 -5.16 6.59 22.42
C ILE A 675 -5.44 7.20 21.04
N ALA A 676 -5.12 6.48 19.99
CA ALA A 676 -5.28 6.92 18.62
C ALA A 676 -6.17 5.95 17.83
N ARG A 677 -7.08 6.49 17.02
CA ARG A 677 -7.97 5.73 16.14
C ARG A 677 -7.89 6.27 14.73
N ASN A 678 -7.79 5.36 13.78
CA ASN A 678 -7.80 5.72 12.37
C ASN A 678 -9.24 5.84 11.88
N HIS A 679 -9.65 7.03 11.46
CA HIS A 679 -11.02 7.27 11.01
C HIS A 679 -11.41 6.46 9.78
N ALA A 680 -10.46 6.12 8.90
CA ALA A 680 -10.71 5.35 7.69
C ALA A 680 -10.84 3.83 7.93
N SER A 681 -10.52 3.34 9.15
CA SER A 681 -10.72 1.93 9.51
C SER A 681 -12.19 1.62 9.70
N PHE A 682 -12.63 0.46 9.23
CA PHE A 682 -13.99 -0.06 9.48
C PHE A 682 -14.20 -0.43 10.95
N VAL A 683 -13.12 -0.79 11.65
CA VAL A 683 -13.11 -1.32 13.02
C VAL A 683 -12.31 -0.41 13.97
N LYS A 684 -12.41 0.90 13.78
CA LYS A 684 -11.61 1.90 14.53
C LYS A 684 -11.81 1.91 16.04
N ASN A 685 -12.96 1.44 16.51
CA ASN A 685 -13.30 1.40 17.93
C ASN A 685 -12.71 0.17 18.60
N GLU A 686 -12.82 -0.98 17.94
CA GLU A 686 -12.39 -2.31 18.40
C GLU A 686 -10.88 -2.48 18.22
N VAL A 687 -10.31 -1.91 17.15
CA VAL A 687 -8.90 -2.05 16.74
C VAL A 687 -8.20 -0.68 16.70
N PRO A 688 -7.91 -0.06 17.88
CA PRO A 688 -7.16 1.19 17.95
C PRO A 688 -5.69 0.99 17.52
N LEU A 689 -5.03 2.10 17.17
CA LEU A 689 -3.61 2.08 16.82
C LEU A 689 -2.72 1.64 18.00
N PRO A 690 -1.54 1.05 17.72
CA PRO A 690 -0.63 0.55 18.76
C PRO A 690 -0.23 1.61 19.79
N GLY A 691 -0.08 1.19 21.03
CA GLY A 691 0.43 1.97 22.14
C GLY A 691 1.91 2.31 22.00
N ARG A 692 2.53 2.74 23.10
CA ARG A 692 3.94 3.15 23.10
C ARG A 692 4.89 2.01 22.76
N ASN A 693 5.71 2.22 21.72
CA ASN A 693 6.71 1.27 21.26
C ASN A 693 8.13 1.80 21.43
N TYR A 694 9.05 0.93 21.82
CA TYR A 694 10.51 1.17 21.82
C TYR A 694 11.19 0.00 21.11
N GLY A 695 12.19 0.31 20.30
CA GLY A 695 12.93 -0.75 19.64
C GLY A 695 14.38 -0.39 19.34
N ILE A 696 15.10 -1.41 18.93
CA ILE A 696 16.49 -1.31 18.49
C ILE A 696 16.68 -2.10 17.20
N LYS A 697 17.44 -1.53 16.30
CA LYS A 697 17.74 -2.12 15.00
C LYS A 697 19.25 -2.11 14.75
N PHE A 698 19.75 -3.17 14.13
CA PHE A 698 21.14 -3.34 13.72
C PHE A 698 21.18 -3.69 12.25
N ASN A 699 21.90 -2.91 11.44
CA ASN A 699 22.11 -3.19 10.02
C ASN A 699 23.61 -3.18 9.73
N LEU A 700 24.11 -4.30 9.22
CA LEU A 700 25.50 -4.46 8.80
C LEU A 700 25.56 -4.58 7.29
N THR A 701 26.28 -3.66 6.64
CA THR A 701 26.59 -3.70 5.20
C THR A 701 28.08 -3.97 5.02
N TYR A 702 28.44 -4.97 4.18
CA TYR A 702 29.81 -5.36 3.87
C TYR A 702 30.02 -5.35 2.35
#